data_426032cf55b58d420bee2cc526a2d9cd
#
_entry.id   426032cf55b58d420bee2cc526a2d9cd
#
_cell.length_a   1.000
_cell.length_b   1.000
_cell.length_c   1.000
_cell.angle_alpha   90.00
_cell.angle_beta   90.00
_cell.angle_gamma   90.00
#
_symmetry.space_group_name_H-M   'P 1'
#
loop_
_entity.id
_entity.type
_entity.pdbx_description
1 polymer ?
#
loop_
_entity_poly.entity_id
_entity_poly.type
_entity_poly.pdbx_seq_one_letter_code
_entity_poly.pdbx_strand_id
1 'polypeptide(L)'
;VTTEETTQLNDIDLTGYEQIEVLGAREHNLKNIDVTIPRNKLVVVTGISGSGKSSLAFDTIYAEGQRRYMESFSAYARSFIGDMERPDVDKINGLSPVISIEQKTTSKNPRSTVGTTTEIYDFLRLLYARAGEAFSYITGRKMERQSQDQIIDTILDQYAGQKLTLLAPVIKGRKGHYRELFVQIAKMGYTKVRVDGTVQDIVPKMQLDRYKIHDIEIVIDRIVPKAEDRYRLSQSVQTALKQGKGAMQMLDGSGQLVYFSQNLMDPESGISYDEPSPNSFSFNSPYGACPVCNGLGVIEEITEESVIPDKSLSVSRGAIAPLGEYRELWIFKEIEAILKKYKLSLSTPVSKYPDDLLYALMYGTEADTVDPSKKKYEADHFNFKFEGIVNFLKRQQENSTDKIQEWIKDFMVVKTCPECHGARLKKESLFFKIDQKNISELARMDISELTAWFDGLEGRMSDRQNVIGKEILKEIRKRIGFLVDIGLDYLTLDRSLRTLSGGEAQRIRLATQIGTQLVGVLYIMDEPSIGLHQRDNVKLIDSLKNLRDLGNTVLVVEHDKDMMLESDFILDIGPGAGRHGGQVVGIGTPDEFIQNGSTTADYLSGRRAIAVPTERRKGNGKFLLIKNATGHNLKNVTLKLPLGRMISITGVSGSGKSSLIHETLFPILNRHFYKSKREPLAFKTVDGLEHLDKVIEVDQSPIGRTPRSNPATYTGMFSDIRTLFAELPEAKIRGYKPGRFSFNVKGGRCEDCEGAGMKKVEMEFLPDVHVLCETCKGKRFNRETLEVRFKGKSIADVLDMTVEQGLEFFASQPKILRKIQTLNDVGLGYITLGQHATTLSGGEAQRVKLAEELSKKDTGKTLYILDEPTTGLHFQDIAHLLDVLNKLADKGNTVLIIEHNLDVIKVSDHVIDLGPEGGNKGGQIIAEGTPEKVAEAKGSYTGKFLKMELQAS
;
A
#
# COMPACT_ATOMS: atom_id res chain seq x y z
N VAL A 1 24.40 5.50 54.94
CA VAL A 1 23.88 6.46 53.99
C VAL A 1 22.37 6.48 54.19
N THR A 2 21.88 7.58 54.66
CA THR A 2 20.60 7.81 55.30
C THR A 2 19.47 7.99 54.31
N THR A 3 18.28 7.55 54.67
CA THR A 3 16.97 7.49 54.04
C THR A 3 16.32 8.89 53.75
N GLU A 4 17.10 9.96 53.60
CA GLU A 4 16.56 11.30 53.39
C GLU A 4 16.77 11.89 51.97
N GLU A 5 17.44 11.18 51.02
CA GLU A 5 17.63 11.68 49.64
C GLU A 5 16.66 11.10 48.61
N THR A 6 15.68 10.31 49.03
CA THR A 6 14.70 9.71 48.07
C THR A 6 13.35 10.43 48.03
N THR A 7 13.19 11.55 48.68
CA THR A 7 11.91 12.24 48.86
C THR A 7 11.78 13.52 47.98
N GLN A 8 12.75 13.85 47.12
CA GLN A 8 12.68 15.06 46.28
C GLN A 8 12.43 14.81 44.79
N LEU A 9 12.11 13.57 44.36
CA LEU A 9 11.81 13.27 42.96
C LEU A 9 10.33 12.94 42.66
N ASN A 10 9.47 13.07 43.68
CA ASN A 10 8.04 12.72 43.56
C ASN A 10 7.07 13.89 43.43
N ASP A 11 7.52 15.14 43.36
CA ASP A 11 6.66 16.28 43.18
C ASP A 11 7.04 17.11 41.93
N ILE A 12 7.18 16.47 40.78
CA ILE A 12 6.92 17.16 39.54
C ILE A 12 5.41 17.04 39.33
N ASP A 13 4.69 18.07 39.75
CA ASP A 13 3.27 18.25 39.55
C ASP A 13 3.01 18.39 38.04
N LEU A 14 2.79 17.25 37.40
CA LEU A 14 2.39 17.16 35.98
C LEU A 14 0.94 17.63 35.77
N THR A 15 0.20 17.94 36.84
CA THR A 15 -1.18 18.41 36.83
C THR A 15 -1.30 19.94 36.77
N GLY A 16 -0.18 20.67 36.87
CA GLY A 16 -0.17 22.15 36.99
C GLY A 16 -0.34 22.95 35.69
N TYR A 17 -0.24 22.31 34.52
CA TYR A 17 -0.44 23.03 33.25
C TYR A 17 -1.78 22.64 32.60
N GLU A 18 -2.76 23.53 32.67
CA GLU A 18 -4.04 23.39 31.94
C GLU A 18 -3.89 23.67 30.44
N GLN A 19 -2.74 24.18 29.98
CA GLN A 19 -2.50 24.70 28.64
C GLN A 19 -1.09 24.34 28.14
N ILE A 20 -0.95 24.25 26.81
CA ILE A 20 0.33 24.20 26.12
C ILE A 20 0.60 25.63 25.64
N GLU A 21 1.69 26.23 26.09
CA GLU A 21 2.10 27.58 25.69
C GLU A 21 3.28 27.50 24.74
N VAL A 22 3.10 27.94 23.50
CA VAL A 22 4.16 28.08 22.49
C VAL A 22 4.52 29.56 22.42
N LEU A 23 5.76 29.93 22.73
CA LEU A 23 6.25 31.31 22.80
C LEU A 23 7.32 31.51 21.72
N GLY A 24 7.11 32.53 20.88
CA GLY A 24 8.09 32.97 19.90
C GLY A 24 8.36 31.95 18.76
N ALA A 25 7.36 31.30 18.21
CA ALA A 25 7.54 30.37 17.10
C ALA A 25 7.84 31.10 15.80
N ARG A 26 8.96 30.71 15.14
CA ARG A 26 9.49 31.34 13.92
C ARG A 26 9.84 30.34 12.79
N GLU A 27 9.45 29.06 12.94
CA GLU A 27 9.72 28.07 11.92
C GLU A 27 9.10 28.46 10.57
N HIS A 28 9.87 28.32 9.50
CA HIS A 28 9.50 28.63 8.12
C HIS A 28 8.89 30.03 7.94
N ASN A 29 7.57 30.13 7.78
CA ASN A 29 6.87 31.39 7.55
C ASN A 29 6.19 31.95 8.81
N LEU A 30 6.34 31.32 9.96
CA LEU A 30 5.77 31.81 11.22
C LEU A 30 6.44 33.12 11.66
N LYS A 31 5.63 34.10 12.08
CA LYS A 31 6.09 35.48 12.38
C LYS A 31 6.21 35.74 13.88
N ASN A 32 7.06 34.95 14.56
CA ASN A 32 7.28 35.08 15.99
C ASN A 32 5.97 35.09 16.79
N ILE A 33 5.19 34.01 16.60
CA ILE A 33 3.85 33.91 17.18
C ILE A 33 3.87 33.27 18.56
N ASP A 34 3.00 33.78 19.42
CA ASP A 34 2.68 33.20 20.73
C ASP A 34 1.29 32.55 20.62
N VAL A 35 1.18 31.30 21.06
CA VAL A 35 -0.05 30.50 20.95
C VAL A 35 -0.27 29.71 22.23
N THR A 36 -1.50 29.76 22.74
CA THR A 36 -1.96 28.97 23.88
C THR A 36 -2.98 27.93 23.42
N ILE A 37 -2.71 26.67 23.69
CA ILE A 37 -3.54 25.50 23.28
C ILE A 37 -4.05 24.83 24.55
N PRO A 38 -5.39 24.72 24.75
CA PRO A 38 -5.94 24.03 25.91
C PRO A 38 -5.65 22.52 25.87
N ARG A 39 -5.30 21.95 27.04
CA ARG A 39 -5.06 20.50 27.17
C ARG A 39 -6.38 19.75 27.35
N ASN A 40 -6.36 18.44 27.04
CA ASN A 40 -7.52 17.54 27.13
C ASN A 40 -8.72 18.04 26.30
N LYS A 41 -8.43 18.64 25.14
CA LYS A 41 -9.39 19.19 24.20
C LYS A 41 -9.10 18.69 22.77
N LEU A 42 -10.15 18.71 21.96
CA LEU A 42 -10.02 18.55 20.51
C LEU A 42 -9.80 19.95 19.90
N VAL A 43 -8.60 20.21 19.43
CA VAL A 43 -8.16 21.51 18.90
C VAL A 43 -7.94 21.38 17.40
N VAL A 44 -8.59 22.24 16.63
CA VAL A 44 -8.40 22.30 15.17
C VAL A 44 -7.52 23.48 14.80
N VAL A 45 -6.41 23.21 14.11
CA VAL A 45 -5.56 24.24 13.50
C VAL A 45 -5.96 24.37 12.04
N THR A 46 -6.47 25.53 11.66
CA THR A 46 -6.98 25.80 10.32
C THR A 46 -6.31 27.02 9.68
N GLY A 47 -6.73 27.38 8.46
CA GLY A 47 -6.22 28.53 7.70
C GLY A 47 -5.93 28.19 6.25
N ILE A 48 -5.64 29.20 5.43
CA ILE A 48 -5.36 29.08 4.00
C ILE A 48 -4.17 28.11 3.75
N SER A 49 -4.16 27.41 2.61
CA SER A 49 -3.04 26.55 2.24
C SER A 49 -1.71 27.35 2.21
N GLY A 50 -0.64 26.81 2.84
CA GLY A 50 0.64 27.52 2.97
C GLY A 50 0.66 28.64 4.01
N SER A 51 -0.34 28.78 4.89
CA SER A 51 -0.37 29.83 5.94
C SER A 51 0.60 29.56 7.11
N GLY A 52 1.09 28.32 7.31
CA GLY A 52 1.99 27.96 8.40
C GLY A 52 1.40 26.97 9.42
N LYS A 53 0.26 26.36 9.14
CA LYS A 53 -0.39 25.35 10.02
C LYS A 53 0.53 24.20 10.36
N SER A 54 1.07 23.54 9.33
CA SER A 54 1.97 22.40 9.49
C SER A 54 3.29 22.82 10.15
N SER A 55 3.79 24.04 9.88
CA SER A 55 4.98 24.60 10.53
C SER A 55 4.78 24.75 12.04
N LEU A 56 3.59 25.14 12.50
CA LEU A 56 3.28 25.19 13.93
C LEU A 56 3.09 23.78 14.52
N ALA A 57 2.23 22.95 13.90
CA ALA A 57 1.82 21.68 14.49
C ALA A 57 2.96 20.63 14.42
N PHE A 58 3.62 20.48 13.27
CA PHE A 58 4.63 19.43 13.04
C PHE A 58 6.05 19.94 13.21
N ASP A 59 6.44 21.03 12.54
CA ASP A 59 7.82 21.49 12.54
C ASP A 59 8.20 22.22 13.85
N THR A 60 7.21 22.69 14.65
CA THR A 60 7.44 23.33 15.95
C THR A 60 7.04 22.42 17.12
N ILE A 61 5.74 22.13 17.29
CA ILE A 61 5.23 21.44 18.49
C ILE A 61 5.66 19.97 18.51
N TYR A 62 5.43 19.25 17.42
CA TYR A 62 5.82 17.83 17.33
C TYR A 62 7.33 17.66 17.36
N ALA A 63 8.08 18.45 16.60
CA ALA A 63 9.52 18.39 16.56
C ALA A 63 10.16 18.62 17.95
N GLU A 64 9.70 19.61 18.71
CA GLU A 64 10.17 19.84 20.07
C GLU A 64 9.79 18.71 21.04
N GLY A 65 8.57 18.17 20.92
CA GLY A 65 8.14 17.02 21.72
C GLY A 65 8.96 15.77 21.46
N GLN A 66 9.25 15.50 20.19
CA GLN A 66 10.11 14.39 19.79
C GLN A 66 11.54 14.60 20.26
N ARG A 67 12.09 15.81 20.14
CA ARG A 67 13.43 16.16 20.63
C ARG A 67 13.55 15.90 22.14
N ARG A 68 12.58 16.35 22.95
CA ARG A 68 12.57 16.11 24.41
C ARG A 68 12.49 14.63 24.76
N TYR A 69 11.69 13.87 24.01
CA TYR A 69 11.58 12.42 24.18
C TYR A 69 12.93 11.75 23.89
N MET A 70 13.62 12.15 22.82
CA MET A 70 14.93 11.62 22.45
C MET A 70 16.02 12.00 23.46
N GLU A 71 15.95 13.17 24.08
CA GLU A 71 16.88 13.57 25.17
C GLU A 71 16.78 12.66 26.39
N SER A 72 15.64 12.01 26.62
CA SER A 72 15.47 11.05 27.71
C SER A 72 16.23 9.72 27.51
N PHE A 73 16.73 9.45 26.28
CA PHE A 73 17.47 8.25 25.98
C PHE A 73 18.91 8.30 26.48
N SER A 74 19.52 7.14 26.68
CA SER A 74 20.94 7.05 27.06
C SER A 74 21.86 7.68 26.02
N ALA A 75 23.02 8.18 26.42
CA ALA A 75 24.02 8.77 25.51
C ALA A 75 24.39 7.79 24.37
N TYR A 76 24.43 6.49 24.66
CA TYR A 76 24.69 5.46 23.66
C TYR A 76 23.57 5.39 22.60
N ALA A 77 22.30 5.37 22.99
CA ALA A 77 21.18 5.37 22.05
C ALA A 77 21.15 6.66 21.20
N ARG A 78 21.43 7.82 21.82
CA ARG A 78 21.51 9.12 21.09
C ARG A 78 22.59 9.15 20.03
N SER A 79 23.75 8.51 20.25
CA SER A 79 24.85 8.45 19.27
C SER A 79 24.48 7.72 17.97
N PHE A 80 23.48 6.82 17.99
CA PHE A 80 22.97 6.14 16.80
C PHE A 80 21.87 6.91 16.07
N ILE A 81 21.12 7.75 16.79
CA ILE A 81 19.95 8.46 16.25
C ILE A 81 20.37 9.81 15.67
N GLY A 82 21.48 10.38 16.13
CA GLY A 82 21.96 11.71 15.78
C GLY A 82 21.28 12.81 16.62
N ASP A 83 21.85 14.00 16.61
CA ASP A 83 21.28 15.18 17.27
C ASP A 83 20.13 15.73 16.41
N MET A 84 18.93 15.85 17.00
CA MET A 84 17.81 16.54 16.36
C MET A 84 17.98 18.07 16.53
N GLU A 85 17.89 18.79 15.42
CA GLU A 85 17.88 20.25 15.47
C GLU A 85 16.71 20.75 16.32
N ARG A 86 16.97 21.75 17.14
CA ARG A 86 15.91 22.41 17.92
C ARG A 86 15.11 23.30 16.99
N PRO A 87 13.78 23.22 16.99
CA PRO A 87 12.95 24.14 16.20
C PRO A 87 13.17 25.60 16.66
N ASP A 88 12.98 26.54 15.73
CA ASP A 88 13.11 27.97 15.98
C ASP A 88 11.90 28.49 16.80
N VAL A 89 11.97 28.24 18.09
CA VAL A 89 10.98 28.64 19.10
C VAL A 89 11.67 29.01 20.38
N ASP A 90 11.20 30.08 21.05
CA ASP A 90 11.81 30.52 22.31
C ASP A 90 11.58 29.48 23.41
N LYS A 91 10.33 29.08 23.61
CA LYS A 91 9.95 28.13 24.67
C LYS A 91 8.60 27.44 24.37
N ILE A 92 8.45 26.17 24.76
CA ILE A 92 7.17 25.48 24.83
C ILE A 92 6.98 24.93 26.25
N ASN A 93 5.93 25.40 26.94
CA ASN A 93 5.54 24.91 28.27
C ASN A 93 4.36 23.95 28.17
N GLY A 94 4.17 23.07 29.17
CA GLY A 94 3.01 22.19 29.29
C GLY A 94 2.94 21.06 28.23
N LEU A 95 4.03 20.80 27.51
CA LEU A 95 4.07 19.81 26.45
C LEU A 95 4.05 18.38 27.01
N SER A 96 3.03 17.60 26.66
CA SER A 96 2.91 16.16 26.93
C SER A 96 3.74 15.33 25.94
N PRO A 97 3.96 14.01 26.17
CA PRO A 97 4.46 13.10 25.14
C PRO A 97 3.65 13.23 23.87
N VAL A 98 4.32 13.28 22.71
CA VAL A 98 3.69 13.60 21.42
C VAL A 98 3.67 12.40 20.49
N ILE A 99 2.54 12.13 19.86
CA ILE A 99 2.38 11.12 18.81
C ILE A 99 1.84 11.80 17.55
N SER A 100 2.57 11.66 16.44
CA SER A 100 2.14 12.15 15.13
C SER A 100 1.51 11.04 14.30
N ILE A 101 0.40 11.36 13.62
CA ILE A 101 -0.28 10.49 12.66
C ILE A 101 -0.36 11.22 11.31
N GLU A 102 0.72 11.09 10.52
CA GLU A 102 0.86 11.73 9.22
C GLU A 102 0.37 10.85 8.07
N GLN A 103 0.05 11.48 6.92
CA GLN A 103 -0.37 10.81 5.70
C GLN A 103 0.75 10.10 4.93
N LYS A 104 1.98 10.66 4.96
CA LYS A 104 3.07 10.33 4.01
C LYS A 104 3.74 8.97 4.20
N THR A 105 3.46 8.22 5.23
CA THR A 105 4.19 6.99 5.54
C THR A 105 3.41 5.72 5.17
N THR A 106 3.28 5.43 3.88
CA THR A 106 2.84 4.10 3.43
C THR A 106 4.02 3.12 3.51
N SER A 107 3.82 2.02 4.22
CA SER A 107 4.82 0.95 4.28
C SER A 107 5.10 0.39 2.89
N LYS A 108 6.37 0.39 2.47
CA LYS A 108 6.80 -0.23 1.21
C LYS A 108 6.92 -1.76 1.31
N ASN A 109 6.77 -2.32 2.52
CA ASN A 109 6.91 -3.75 2.75
C ASN A 109 5.71 -4.52 2.14
N PRO A 110 5.93 -5.46 1.19
CA PRO A 110 4.85 -6.21 0.54
C PRO A 110 4.13 -7.19 1.49
N ARG A 111 4.71 -7.45 2.66
CA ARG A 111 4.15 -8.34 3.68
C ARG A 111 3.27 -7.62 4.70
N SER A 112 3.29 -6.28 4.73
CA SER A 112 2.44 -5.51 5.64
C SER A 112 1.00 -5.51 5.14
N THR A 113 0.07 -5.92 6.00
CA THR A 113 -1.38 -5.95 5.73
C THR A 113 -2.15 -5.20 6.80
N VAL A 114 -3.42 -4.91 6.55
CA VAL A 114 -4.32 -4.32 7.56
C VAL A 114 -4.28 -5.15 8.84
N GLY A 115 -4.45 -6.48 8.73
CA GLY A 115 -4.47 -7.38 9.89
C GLY A 115 -3.17 -7.40 10.71
N THR A 116 -2.00 -7.28 10.05
CA THR A 116 -0.70 -7.25 10.77
C THR A 116 -0.44 -5.90 11.44
N THR A 117 -0.88 -4.80 10.83
CA THR A 117 -0.69 -3.46 11.40
C THR A 117 -1.61 -3.18 12.57
N THR A 118 -2.82 -3.73 12.55
CA THR A 118 -3.81 -3.64 13.63
C THR A 118 -3.63 -4.71 14.71
N GLU A 119 -2.63 -5.57 14.57
CA GLU A 119 -2.37 -6.73 15.43
C GLU A 119 -3.50 -7.77 15.47
N ILE A 120 -4.62 -7.56 14.77
CA ILE A 120 -5.75 -8.50 14.74
C ILE A 120 -5.28 -9.87 14.23
N TYR A 121 -4.42 -9.88 13.20
CA TYR A 121 -3.89 -11.12 12.65
C TYR A 121 -3.01 -11.89 13.66
N ASP A 122 -2.33 -11.20 14.57
CA ASP A 122 -1.52 -11.83 15.61
C ASP A 122 -2.39 -12.55 16.65
N PHE A 123 -3.52 -11.93 17.02
CA PHE A 123 -4.51 -12.59 17.86
C PHE A 123 -5.22 -13.75 17.16
N LEU A 124 -5.51 -13.64 15.87
CA LEU A 124 -6.05 -14.74 15.07
C LEU A 124 -5.08 -15.93 15.03
N ARG A 125 -3.78 -15.69 14.81
CA ARG A 125 -2.76 -16.76 14.85
C ARG A 125 -2.75 -17.47 16.20
N LEU A 126 -2.84 -16.71 17.29
CA LEU A 126 -2.90 -17.27 18.62
C LEU A 126 -4.17 -18.10 18.84
N LEU A 127 -5.32 -17.59 18.38
CA LEU A 127 -6.60 -18.27 18.47
C LEU A 127 -6.59 -19.60 17.71
N TYR A 128 -6.11 -19.61 16.45
CA TYR A 128 -6.02 -20.83 15.65
C TYR A 128 -5.01 -21.84 16.21
N ALA A 129 -3.89 -21.38 16.76
CA ALA A 129 -2.90 -22.25 17.38
C ALA A 129 -3.42 -22.94 18.66
N ARG A 130 -4.33 -22.30 19.39
CA ARG A 130 -4.82 -22.80 20.69
C ARG A 130 -6.19 -23.47 20.61
N ALA A 131 -7.09 -22.95 19.78
CA ALA A 131 -8.47 -23.38 19.68
C ALA A 131 -8.85 -23.99 18.30
N GLY A 132 -7.95 -23.92 17.29
CA GLY A 132 -8.21 -24.47 15.96
C GLY A 132 -8.29 -26.00 15.95
N GLU A 133 -9.24 -26.54 15.21
CA GLU A 133 -9.37 -27.98 14.95
C GLU A 133 -8.67 -28.33 13.65
N ALA A 134 -7.84 -29.38 13.67
CA ALA A 134 -7.10 -29.83 12.50
C ALA A 134 -7.94 -30.78 11.65
N PHE A 135 -7.91 -30.59 10.33
CA PHE A 135 -8.52 -31.47 9.34
C PHE A 135 -7.49 -31.94 8.33
N SER A 136 -7.65 -33.16 7.81
CA SER A 136 -6.78 -33.70 6.76
C SER A 136 -7.02 -32.96 5.44
N TYR A 137 -5.97 -32.51 4.78
CA TYR A 137 -6.10 -31.90 3.44
C TYR A 137 -6.30 -32.95 2.32
N ILE A 138 -6.20 -34.26 2.66
CA ILE A 138 -6.49 -35.35 1.71
C ILE A 138 -7.94 -35.85 1.87
N THR A 139 -8.34 -36.21 3.09
CA THR A 139 -9.63 -36.85 3.33
C THR A 139 -10.72 -35.87 3.80
N GLY A 140 -10.32 -34.66 4.25
CA GLY A 140 -11.21 -33.68 4.86
C GLY A 140 -11.71 -34.04 6.27
N ARG A 141 -11.28 -35.19 6.83
CA ARG A 141 -11.66 -35.64 8.15
C ARG A 141 -10.94 -34.86 9.25
N LYS A 142 -11.58 -34.74 10.40
CA LYS A 142 -10.97 -34.17 11.61
C LYS A 142 -9.84 -35.08 12.08
N MET A 143 -8.70 -34.48 12.40
CA MET A 143 -7.55 -35.19 12.94
C MET A 143 -7.68 -35.36 14.45
N GLU A 144 -7.25 -36.51 14.93
CA GLU A 144 -7.31 -36.87 16.35
C GLU A 144 -5.92 -37.17 16.88
N ARG A 145 -5.78 -36.99 18.19
CA ARG A 145 -4.63 -37.45 18.95
C ARG A 145 -5.04 -38.67 19.75
N GLN A 146 -4.21 -39.66 19.81
CA GLN A 146 -4.44 -40.84 20.63
C GLN A 146 -3.42 -40.87 21.80
N SER A 147 -3.89 -41.01 23.00
CA SER A 147 -2.99 -41.32 24.13
C SER A 147 -2.42 -42.72 23.98
N GLN A 148 -1.27 -42.98 24.60
CA GLN A 148 -0.66 -44.31 24.58
C GLN A 148 -1.65 -45.39 25.08
N ASP A 149 -2.42 -45.11 26.11
CA ASP A 149 -3.42 -46.04 26.69
C ASP A 149 -4.55 -46.30 25.69
N GLN A 150 -5.06 -45.26 24.99
CA GLN A 150 -6.06 -45.41 23.94
C GLN A 150 -5.56 -46.29 22.77
N ILE A 151 -4.28 -46.13 22.39
CA ILE A 151 -3.66 -46.98 21.35
C ILE A 151 -3.63 -48.41 21.81
N ILE A 152 -3.20 -48.67 23.05
CA ILE A 152 -3.12 -50.02 23.65
C ILE A 152 -4.50 -50.64 23.75
N ASP A 153 -5.50 -49.89 24.24
CA ASP A 153 -6.88 -50.35 24.35
C ASP A 153 -7.45 -50.71 22.98
N THR A 154 -7.27 -49.82 21.98
CA THR A 154 -7.70 -50.11 20.60
C THR A 154 -7.05 -51.38 20.01
N ILE A 155 -5.75 -51.60 20.26
CA ILE A 155 -5.07 -52.81 19.80
C ILE A 155 -5.61 -54.06 20.49
N LEU A 156 -5.86 -54.00 21.80
CA LEU A 156 -6.39 -55.14 22.59
C LEU A 156 -7.85 -55.46 22.23
N ASP A 157 -8.68 -54.43 21.99
CA ASP A 157 -10.09 -54.59 21.67
C ASP A 157 -10.36 -55.06 20.23
N GLN A 158 -9.66 -54.49 19.26
CA GLN A 158 -9.94 -54.74 17.83
C GLN A 158 -9.06 -55.81 17.18
N TYR A 159 -7.87 -56.09 17.72
CA TYR A 159 -6.87 -56.94 17.10
C TYR A 159 -6.40 -58.10 18.00
N ALA A 160 -7.13 -58.41 19.06
CA ALA A 160 -6.81 -59.51 19.95
C ALA A 160 -6.64 -60.84 19.21
N GLY A 161 -5.58 -61.59 19.49
CA GLY A 161 -5.31 -62.92 18.90
C GLY A 161 -4.75 -62.88 17.45
N GLN A 162 -4.60 -61.73 16.80
CA GLN A 162 -4.01 -61.59 15.50
C GLN A 162 -2.48 -61.43 15.60
N LYS A 163 -1.75 -61.87 14.54
CA LYS A 163 -0.30 -61.61 14.42
C LYS A 163 -0.07 -60.19 13.96
N LEU A 164 0.37 -59.30 14.84
CA LEU A 164 0.66 -57.92 14.57
C LEU A 164 2.17 -57.66 14.42
N THR A 165 2.51 -56.71 13.58
CA THR A 165 3.90 -56.19 13.48
C THR A 165 3.84 -54.70 13.81
N LEU A 166 4.47 -54.26 14.87
CA LEU A 166 4.57 -52.85 15.25
C LEU A 166 5.75 -52.21 14.54
N LEU A 167 5.52 -51.06 13.92
CA LEU A 167 6.46 -50.35 13.07
C LEU A 167 6.63 -48.90 13.55
N ALA A 168 7.85 -48.40 13.51
CA ALA A 168 8.14 -46.97 13.75
C ALA A 168 8.57 -46.28 12.44
N PRO A 169 7.80 -45.33 11.90
CA PRO A 169 8.16 -44.63 10.68
C PRO A 169 9.32 -43.67 10.95
N VAL A 170 10.42 -43.78 10.18
CA VAL A 170 11.61 -42.92 10.32
C VAL A 170 11.84 -42.07 9.07
N ILE A 171 11.46 -42.56 7.89
CA ILE A 171 11.49 -41.82 6.64
C ILE A 171 10.16 -42.03 5.94
N LYS A 172 9.55 -40.93 5.45
CA LYS A 172 8.31 -40.94 4.67
C LYS A 172 8.44 -40.03 3.45
N GLY A 173 8.32 -40.60 2.28
CA GLY A 173 8.24 -39.86 1.03
C GLY A 173 9.49 -39.05 0.66
N ARG A 174 10.71 -39.52 0.99
CA ARG A 174 11.96 -38.78 0.72
C ARG A 174 12.95 -39.54 -0.13
N LYS A 175 13.63 -38.82 -1.02
CA LYS A 175 14.77 -39.36 -1.80
C LYS A 175 16.03 -39.48 -0.92
N GLY A 176 16.84 -40.53 -1.15
CA GLY A 176 18.10 -40.70 -0.44
C GLY A 176 18.60 -42.15 -0.46
N HIS A 177 19.89 -42.39 -0.25
CA HIS A 177 20.47 -43.73 -0.18
C HIS A 177 20.41 -44.39 1.20
N TYR A 178 20.21 -43.61 2.29
CA TYR A 178 19.96 -43.99 3.66
C TYR A 178 20.94 -44.98 4.30
N ARG A 179 22.14 -45.12 3.80
CA ARG A 179 23.17 -46.05 4.28
C ARG A 179 23.49 -45.80 5.79
N GLU A 180 23.67 -44.54 6.18
CA GLU A 180 23.99 -44.17 7.56
C GLU A 180 22.81 -44.46 8.51
N LEU A 181 21.58 -44.22 8.03
CA LEU A 181 20.37 -44.53 8.80
C LEU A 181 20.26 -46.00 9.13
N PHE A 182 20.50 -46.92 8.16
CA PHE A 182 20.49 -48.36 8.42
C PHE A 182 21.58 -48.79 9.41
N VAL A 183 22.77 -48.17 9.36
CA VAL A 183 23.84 -48.44 10.35
C VAL A 183 23.40 -47.95 11.74
N GLN A 184 22.73 -46.81 11.85
CA GLN A 184 22.21 -46.30 13.12
C GLN A 184 21.12 -47.23 13.69
N ILE A 185 20.16 -47.67 12.85
CA ILE A 185 19.08 -48.58 13.26
C ILE A 185 19.66 -49.92 13.76
N ALA A 186 20.65 -50.47 13.04
CA ALA A 186 21.35 -51.69 13.45
C ALA A 186 22.11 -51.53 14.79
N LYS A 187 22.78 -50.37 15.02
CA LYS A 187 23.42 -50.04 16.29
C LYS A 187 22.43 -49.93 17.47
N MET A 188 21.18 -49.53 17.22
CA MET A 188 20.10 -49.51 18.23
C MET A 188 19.56 -50.92 18.56
N GLY A 189 20.06 -51.99 17.87
CA GLY A 189 19.67 -53.39 18.13
C GLY A 189 18.51 -53.89 17.24
N TYR A 190 18.02 -53.11 16.30
CA TYR A 190 16.95 -53.55 15.38
C TYR A 190 17.56 -54.29 14.19
N THR A 191 16.99 -55.43 13.84
CA THR A 191 17.49 -56.32 12.78
C THR A 191 16.67 -56.19 11.49
N LYS A 192 15.45 -55.66 11.57
CA LYS A 192 14.50 -55.65 10.44
C LYS A 192 13.94 -54.24 10.26
N VAL A 193 13.76 -53.87 8.98
CA VAL A 193 13.09 -52.69 8.53
C VAL A 193 12.04 -53.08 7.47
N ARG A 194 11.01 -52.21 7.35
CA ARG A 194 10.11 -52.24 6.22
C ARG A 194 10.50 -51.10 5.29
N VAL A 195 10.81 -51.39 4.03
CA VAL A 195 11.19 -50.45 3.00
C VAL A 195 10.21 -50.57 1.86
N ASP A 196 9.60 -49.48 1.49
CA ASP A 196 8.64 -49.38 0.36
C ASP A 196 7.59 -50.52 0.40
N GLY A 197 7.06 -50.78 1.59
CA GLY A 197 6.03 -51.80 1.78
C GLY A 197 6.57 -53.21 2.08
N THR A 198 7.86 -53.50 1.94
CA THR A 198 8.44 -54.86 2.09
C THR A 198 9.30 -54.92 3.32
N VAL A 199 9.02 -55.89 4.21
CA VAL A 199 9.85 -56.17 5.39
C VAL A 199 11.07 -56.98 5.00
N GLN A 200 12.28 -56.48 5.34
CA GLN A 200 13.57 -57.08 5.00
C GLN A 200 14.59 -56.94 6.17
N ASP A 201 15.59 -57.78 6.15
CA ASP A 201 16.65 -57.75 7.12
C ASP A 201 17.66 -56.65 6.81
N ILE A 202 18.20 -56.00 7.83
CA ILE A 202 19.27 -55.01 7.67
C ILE A 202 20.57 -55.76 7.41
N VAL A 203 21.12 -55.61 6.22
CA VAL A 203 22.40 -56.23 5.86
C VAL A 203 23.55 -55.22 5.88
N PRO A 204 24.81 -55.68 6.13
CA PRO A 204 25.97 -54.78 6.09
C PRO A 204 26.06 -54.02 4.74
N LYS A 205 26.28 -52.69 4.82
CA LYS A 205 26.33 -51.76 3.65
C LYS A 205 25.01 -51.63 2.89
N MET A 206 23.88 -51.94 3.50
CA MET A 206 22.53 -51.68 2.93
C MET A 206 22.38 -50.24 2.52
N GLN A 207 21.91 -50.01 1.31
CA GLN A 207 21.60 -48.66 0.74
C GLN A 207 20.48 -48.80 -0.29
N LEU A 208 19.73 -47.71 -0.44
CA LEU A 208 18.61 -47.58 -1.40
C LEU A 208 19.00 -46.72 -2.59
N ASP A 209 18.15 -46.73 -3.63
CA ASP A 209 18.33 -45.89 -4.82
C ASP A 209 18.16 -44.40 -4.46
N ARG A 210 19.25 -43.62 -4.63
CA ARG A 210 19.30 -42.21 -4.28
C ARG A 210 18.22 -41.34 -4.94
N TYR A 211 17.76 -41.72 -6.11
CA TYR A 211 16.88 -40.96 -6.96
C TYR A 211 15.40 -41.31 -6.80
N LYS A 212 15.10 -42.43 -6.13
CA LYS A 212 13.73 -42.84 -5.81
C LYS A 212 13.24 -42.29 -4.47
N ILE A 213 11.94 -42.15 -4.36
CA ILE A 213 11.27 -41.79 -3.10
C ILE A 213 11.10 -43.08 -2.30
N HIS A 214 11.46 -43.04 -1.03
CA HIS A 214 11.40 -44.19 -0.13
C HIS A 214 10.59 -43.89 1.13
N ASP A 215 9.93 -44.94 1.62
CA ASP A 215 9.34 -45.02 2.97
C ASP A 215 10.10 -46.09 3.76
N ILE A 216 10.57 -45.72 4.95
CA ILE A 216 11.37 -46.63 5.80
C ILE A 216 10.77 -46.64 7.22
N GLU A 217 10.37 -47.82 7.69
CA GLU A 217 9.88 -48.06 9.04
C GLU A 217 10.77 -49.09 9.73
N ILE A 218 11.04 -48.84 11.02
CA ILE A 218 11.74 -49.82 11.87
C ILE A 218 10.74 -50.86 12.36
N VAL A 219 11.03 -52.14 12.24
CA VAL A 219 10.23 -53.20 12.86
C VAL A 219 10.60 -53.25 14.35
N ILE A 220 9.67 -52.83 15.22
CA ILE A 220 9.90 -52.76 16.67
C ILE A 220 9.61 -54.10 17.34
N ASP A 221 8.43 -54.67 17.09
CA ASP A 221 8.02 -55.96 17.71
C ASP A 221 7.04 -56.70 16.80
N ARG A 222 6.96 -58.01 16.99
CA ARG A 222 5.93 -58.88 16.43
C ARG A 222 5.21 -59.58 17.56
N ILE A 223 3.95 -59.29 17.78
CA ILE A 223 3.19 -59.72 18.94
C ILE A 223 1.81 -60.25 18.51
N VAL A 224 1.31 -61.15 19.29
CA VAL A 224 -0.10 -61.60 19.24
C VAL A 224 -0.73 -61.07 20.55
N PRO A 225 -1.49 -59.95 20.51
CA PRO A 225 -1.94 -59.33 21.72
C PRO A 225 -2.97 -60.20 22.44
N LYS A 226 -2.77 -60.37 23.73
CA LYS A 226 -3.73 -60.95 24.69
C LYS A 226 -3.87 -60.00 25.88
N ALA A 227 -4.99 -60.05 26.57
CA ALA A 227 -5.24 -59.17 27.72
C ALA A 227 -4.13 -59.28 28.82
N GLU A 228 -3.55 -60.45 28.94
CA GLU A 228 -2.44 -60.77 29.87
C GLU A 228 -1.12 -60.08 29.47
N ASP A 229 -0.92 -59.76 28.19
CA ASP A 229 0.31 -59.19 27.66
C ASP A 229 0.30 -57.65 27.64
N ARG A 230 -0.65 -56.98 28.28
CA ARG A 230 -0.82 -55.52 28.28
C ARG A 230 0.50 -54.78 28.60
N TYR A 231 1.28 -55.30 29.57
CA TYR A 231 2.57 -54.66 29.94
C TYR A 231 3.60 -54.70 28.81
N ARG A 232 3.77 -55.87 28.14
CA ARG A 232 4.67 -56.05 27.00
C ARG A 232 4.24 -55.19 25.84
N LEU A 233 2.93 -55.19 25.51
CA LEU A 233 2.37 -54.35 24.44
C LEU A 233 2.62 -52.87 24.74
N SER A 234 2.46 -52.44 25.99
CA SER A 234 2.74 -51.04 26.39
C SER A 234 4.20 -50.65 26.15
N GLN A 235 5.17 -51.51 26.46
CA GLN A 235 6.58 -51.23 26.21
C GLN A 235 6.90 -51.18 24.70
N SER A 236 6.30 -52.05 23.90
CA SER A 236 6.50 -52.07 22.44
C SER A 236 5.87 -50.87 21.78
N VAL A 237 4.66 -50.47 22.19
CA VAL A 237 3.97 -49.24 21.73
C VAL A 237 4.79 -48.01 22.13
N GLN A 238 5.25 -47.91 23.35
CA GLN A 238 6.08 -46.80 23.85
C GLN A 238 7.38 -46.67 23.02
N THR A 239 8.01 -47.81 22.76
CA THR A 239 9.23 -47.87 21.94
C THR A 239 8.95 -47.44 20.49
N ALA A 240 7.87 -47.92 19.89
CA ALA A 240 7.47 -47.55 18.55
C ALA A 240 7.19 -46.06 18.42
N LEU A 241 6.42 -45.49 19.35
CA LEU A 241 6.11 -44.04 19.40
C LEU A 241 7.38 -43.21 19.62
N LYS A 242 8.30 -43.63 20.46
CA LYS A 242 9.58 -42.95 20.71
C LYS A 242 10.45 -42.92 19.45
N GLN A 243 10.61 -44.03 18.75
CA GLN A 243 11.41 -44.09 17.53
C GLN A 243 10.74 -43.40 16.35
N GLY A 244 9.42 -43.47 16.26
CA GLY A 244 8.63 -42.81 15.24
C GLY A 244 8.24 -41.35 15.57
N LYS A 245 8.87 -40.76 16.62
CA LYS A 245 8.62 -39.38 17.04
C LYS A 245 7.13 -39.03 17.28
N GLY A 246 6.46 -39.93 18.01
CA GLY A 246 5.05 -39.80 18.34
C GLY A 246 4.10 -40.49 17.37
N ALA A 247 4.57 -41.01 16.25
CA ALA A 247 3.79 -41.82 15.33
C ALA A 247 4.22 -43.27 15.34
N MET A 248 3.29 -44.19 15.16
CA MET A 248 3.54 -45.62 14.93
C MET A 248 2.58 -46.19 13.90
N GLN A 249 3.00 -47.27 13.29
CA GLN A 249 2.21 -48.02 12.33
C GLN A 249 2.13 -49.46 12.79
N MET A 250 1.13 -50.18 12.35
CA MET A 250 0.93 -51.58 12.69
C MET A 250 0.45 -52.32 11.43
N LEU A 251 1.08 -53.44 11.11
CA LEU A 251 0.53 -54.37 10.17
C LEU A 251 -0.37 -55.36 10.93
N ASP A 252 -1.62 -55.43 10.51
CA ASP A 252 -2.58 -56.39 11.09
C ASP A 252 -2.38 -57.80 10.56
N GLY A 253 -3.22 -58.73 11.01
CA GLY A 253 -3.18 -60.14 10.59
C GLY A 253 -3.45 -60.38 9.09
N SER A 254 -4.05 -59.41 8.39
CA SER A 254 -4.30 -59.41 6.94
C SER A 254 -3.17 -58.76 6.14
N GLY A 255 -2.22 -58.10 6.82
CA GLY A 255 -1.18 -57.31 6.20
C GLY A 255 -1.59 -55.88 5.88
N GLN A 256 -2.75 -55.41 6.34
CA GLN A 256 -3.21 -54.04 6.21
C GLN A 256 -2.45 -53.13 7.21
N LEU A 257 -2.10 -51.95 6.75
CA LEU A 257 -1.41 -50.94 7.53
C LEU A 257 -2.39 -50.08 8.32
N VAL A 258 -2.26 -50.05 9.64
CA VAL A 258 -3.04 -49.24 10.56
C VAL A 258 -2.12 -48.18 11.18
N TYR A 259 -2.58 -46.95 11.26
CA TYR A 259 -1.82 -45.83 11.76
C TYR A 259 -2.27 -45.38 13.14
N PHE A 260 -1.32 -45.10 14.02
CA PHE A 260 -1.55 -44.54 15.36
C PHE A 260 -0.58 -43.39 15.61
N SER A 261 -1.02 -42.37 16.34
CA SER A 261 -0.15 -41.22 16.64
C SER A 261 -0.58 -40.47 17.89
N GLN A 262 0.40 -40.04 18.67
CA GLN A 262 0.24 -39.04 19.71
C GLN A 262 0.14 -37.60 19.14
N ASN A 263 0.57 -37.38 17.90
CA ASN A 263 0.41 -36.11 17.15
C ASN A 263 -0.94 -36.09 16.44
N LEU A 264 -1.33 -34.93 15.97
CA LEU A 264 -2.52 -34.80 15.13
C LEU A 264 -2.32 -35.61 13.86
N MET A 265 -3.15 -36.62 13.63
CA MET A 265 -3.04 -37.53 12.49
C MET A 265 -4.43 -37.89 11.96
N ASP A 266 -4.48 -38.07 10.63
CA ASP A 266 -5.60 -38.68 9.94
C ASP A 266 -5.37 -40.20 9.89
N PRO A 267 -6.23 -41.00 10.53
CA PRO A 267 -6.05 -42.45 10.62
C PRO A 267 -6.13 -43.16 9.26
N GLU A 268 -6.84 -42.58 8.29
CA GLU A 268 -7.05 -43.18 6.98
C GLU A 268 -5.86 -42.94 6.04
N SER A 269 -5.36 -41.70 5.96
CA SER A 269 -4.26 -41.33 5.07
C SER A 269 -2.88 -41.41 5.72
N GLY A 270 -2.82 -41.54 7.04
CA GLY A 270 -1.56 -41.53 7.81
C GLY A 270 -0.81 -40.21 7.75
N ILE A 271 -1.46 -39.11 7.31
CA ILE A 271 -0.88 -37.77 7.35
C ILE A 271 -0.93 -37.26 8.79
N SER A 272 0.19 -36.74 9.25
CA SER A 272 0.30 -36.09 10.55
C SER A 272 0.72 -34.65 10.42
N TYR A 273 0.19 -33.78 11.25
CA TYR A 273 0.62 -32.39 11.41
C TYR A 273 1.41 -32.21 12.69
N ASP A 274 2.40 -31.32 12.60
CA ASP A 274 3.12 -30.85 13.78
C ASP A 274 2.17 -30.12 14.74
N GLU A 275 2.54 -30.02 16.02
CA GLU A 275 1.76 -29.26 16.98
C GLU A 275 1.66 -27.78 16.54
N PRO A 276 0.45 -27.23 16.41
CA PRO A 276 0.28 -25.90 15.90
C PRO A 276 0.83 -24.86 16.88
N SER A 277 1.69 -24.00 16.39
CA SER A 277 2.19 -22.81 17.07
C SER A 277 1.69 -21.55 16.37
N PRO A 278 1.67 -20.37 17.02
CA PRO A 278 1.32 -19.13 16.31
C PRO A 278 2.16 -18.87 15.07
N ASN A 279 3.42 -19.35 15.02
CA ASN A 279 4.29 -19.22 13.85
C ASN A 279 3.86 -20.11 12.68
N SER A 280 3.13 -21.19 12.91
CA SER A 280 2.55 -22.05 11.86
C SER A 280 1.47 -21.33 11.04
N PHE A 281 0.87 -20.27 11.58
CA PHE A 281 -0.14 -19.44 10.93
C PHE A 281 0.40 -18.08 10.49
N SER A 282 1.72 -17.86 10.54
CA SER A 282 2.36 -16.62 10.10
C SER A 282 2.90 -16.76 8.69
N PHE A 283 2.43 -15.94 7.78
CA PHE A 283 3.00 -15.85 6.44
C PHE A 283 4.35 -15.12 6.40
N ASN A 284 4.77 -14.50 7.52
CA ASN A 284 6.10 -13.89 7.69
C ASN A 284 7.12 -14.86 8.30
N SER A 285 6.69 -16.05 8.70
CA SER A 285 7.53 -17.08 9.28
C SER A 285 7.73 -18.24 8.29
N PRO A 286 8.94 -18.79 8.16
CA PRO A 286 9.20 -19.95 7.30
C PRO A 286 8.40 -21.20 7.73
N TYR A 287 7.93 -21.25 8.97
CA TYR A 287 7.09 -22.34 9.47
C TYR A 287 5.67 -22.33 8.92
N GLY A 288 5.12 -21.15 8.63
CA GLY A 288 3.75 -20.98 8.12
C GLY A 288 3.64 -20.51 6.67
N ALA A 289 4.67 -19.85 6.14
CA ALA A 289 4.65 -19.28 4.80
C ALA A 289 4.53 -20.34 3.69
N CYS A 290 3.73 -20.07 2.67
CA CYS A 290 3.69 -20.88 1.46
C CYS A 290 5.09 -20.96 0.83
N PRO A 291 5.63 -22.16 0.54
CA PRO A 291 7.00 -22.32 0.04
C PRO A 291 7.20 -21.79 -1.39
N VAL A 292 6.13 -21.65 -2.18
CA VAL A 292 6.20 -21.16 -3.56
C VAL A 292 6.29 -19.64 -3.61
N CYS A 293 5.44 -18.94 -2.87
CA CYS A 293 5.40 -17.47 -2.87
C CYS A 293 6.08 -16.84 -1.64
N ASN A 294 6.70 -17.62 -0.76
CA ASN A 294 7.34 -17.16 0.46
C ASN A 294 6.45 -16.21 1.31
N GLY A 295 5.14 -16.50 1.37
CA GLY A 295 4.18 -15.73 2.13
C GLY A 295 3.65 -14.45 1.46
N LEU A 296 3.99 -14.20 0.19
CA LEU A 296 3.49 -13.03 -0.54
C LEU A 296 2.07 -13.21 -1.08
N GLY A 297 1.63 -14.45 -1.33
CA GLY A 297 0.32 -14.76 -1.91
C GLY A 297 0.28 -14.58 -3.44
N VAL A 298 1.30 -13.95 -4.00
CA VAL A 298 1.47 -13.70 -5.42
C VAL A 298 2.86 -14.11 -5.86
N ILE A 299 3.01 -14.36 -7.16
CA ILE A 299 4.30 -14.58 -7.82
C ILE A 299 4.44 -13.58 -8.96
N GLU A 300 5.67 -13.17 -9.22
CA GLU A 300 6.01 -12.36 -10.38
C GLU A 300 6.49 -13.29 -11.49
N GLU A 301 5.83 -13.23 -12.62
CA GLU A 301 6.13 -14.08 -13.78
C GLU A 301 6.29 -13.23 -15.04
N ILE A 302 7.27 -13.58 -15.88
CA ILE A 302 7.43 -13.00 -17.20
C ILE A 302 6.58 -13.83 -18.16
N THR A 303 5.53 -13.23 -18.72
CA THR A 303 4.60 -13.93 -19.62
C THR A 303 4.90 -13.63 -21.09
N GLU A 304 4.35 -14.44 -21.98
CA GLU A 304 4.46 -14.22 -23.42
C GLU A 304 3.87 -12.86 -23.81
N GLU A 305 2.72 -12.50 -23.26
CA GLU A 305 2.03 -11.23 -23.53
C GLU A 305 2.85 -10.02 -23.04
N SER A 306 3.60 -10.15 -21.93
CA SER A 306 4.46 -9.08 -21.43
C SER A 306 5.71 -8.88 -22.29
N VAL A 307 6.24 -9.97 -22.86
CA VAL A 307 7.43 -9.95 -23.74
C VAL A 307 7.05 -9.59 -25.18
N ILE A 308 5.93 -10.12 -25.69
CA ILE A 308 5.43 -9.91 -27.05
C ILE A 308 4.00 -9.35 -26.99
N PRO A 309 3.85 -8.05 -26.65
CA PRO A 309 2.53 -7.44 -26.47
C PRO A 309 1.74 -7.27 -27.77
N ASP A 310 2.40 -7.18 -28.91
CA ASP A 310 1.79 -7.04 -30.23
C ASP A 310 2.37 -8.05 -31.23
N LYS A 311 1.67 -9.13 -31.48
CA LYS A 311 2.06 -10.18 -32.42
C LYS A 311 1.97 -9.75 -33.89
N SER A 312 1.33 -8.61 -34.20
CA SER A 312 1.28 -8.06 -35.55
C SER A 312 2.61 -7.44 -35.99
N LEU A 313 3.45 -7.09 -35.02
CA LEU A 313 4.80 -6.58 -35.25
C LEU A 313 5.78 -7.70 -35.55
N SER A 314 6.84 -7.35 -36.27
CA SER A 314 8.00 -8.22 -36.50
C SER A 314 9.09 -7.96 -35.44
N VAL A 315 10.01 -8.90 -35.25
CA VAL A 315 11.15 -8.72 -34.34
C VAL A 315 11.99 -7.49 -34.70
N SER A 316 12.18 -7.22 -36.00
CA SER A 316 12.89 -6.01 -36.45
C SER A 316 12.20 -4.71 -36.09
N ARG A 317 10.89 -4.73 -35.90
CA ARG A 317 10.06 -3.57 -35.50
C ARG A 317 9.72 -3.55 -34.00
N GLY A 318 10.46 -4.32 -33.19
CA GLY A 318 10.32 -4.31 -31.76
C GLY A 318 9.19 -5.18 -31.20
N ALA A 319 8.77 -6.25 -31.90
CA ALA A 319 7.78 -7.21 -31.38
C ALA A 319 8.18 -7.79 -30.01
N ILE A 320 9.48 -8.01 -29.77
CA ILE A 320 10.02 -8.43 -28.47
C ILE A 320 10.33 -7.17 -27.65
N ALA A 321 9.39 -6.72 -26.87
CA ALA A 321 9.43 -5.46 -26.14
C ALA A 321 10.71 -5.24 -25.29
N PRO A 322 11.27 -6.25 -24.58
CA PRO A 322 12.52 -6.08 -23.84
C PRO A 322 13.74 -5.80 -24.73
N LEU A 323 13.75 -6.24 -25.98
CA LEU A 323 14.86 -6.01 -26.90
C LEU A 323 14.70 -4.70 -27.70
N GLY A 324 13.47 -4.23 -27.88
CA GLY A 324 13.12 -3.08 -28.69
C GLY A 324 13.30 -3.32 -30.18
N GLU A 325 13.49 -2.23 -30.96
CA GLU A 325 13.77 -2.32 -32.40
C GLU A 325 15.14 -2.95 -32.67
N TYR A 326 15.31 -3.52 -33.84
CA TYR A 326 16.53 -4.20 -34.26
C TYR A 326 17.78 -3.32 -34.05
N ARG A 327 18.77 -3.91 -33.41
CA ARG A 327 20.12 -3.39 -33.24
C ARG A 327 21.13 -4.51 -33.52
N GLU A 328 22.37 -4.16 -33.86
CA GLU A 328 23.45 -5.16 -34.06
C GLU A 328 23.92 -5.76 -32.71
N LEU A 329 23.04 -6.46 -32.01
CA LEU A 329 23.33 -7.18 -30.76
C LEU A 329 23.38 -8.68 -31.05
N TRP A 330 24.20 -9.42 -30.27
CA TRP A 330 24.38 -10.87 -30.40
C TRP A 330 23.05 -11.64 -30.33
N ILE A 331 22.12 -11.23 -29.46
CA ILE A 331 20.82 -11.88 -29.25
C ILE A 331 19.93 -11.85 -30.51
N PHE A 332 19.98 -10.77 -31.32
CA PHE A 332 19.23 -10.73 -32.58
C PHE A 332 19.81 -11.66 -33.64
N LYS A 333 21.14 -11.90 -33.61
CA LYS A 333 21.78 -12.89 -34.51
C LYS A 333 21.36 -14.33 -34.16
N GLU A 334 21.22 -14.63 -32.86
CA GLU A 334 20.72 -15.94 -32.43
C GLU A 334 19.25 -16.15 -32.81
N ILE A 335 18.40 -15.12 -32.56
CA ILE A 335 16.99 -15.15 -32.99
C ILE A 335 16.89 -15.36 -34.52
N GLU A 336 17.71 -14.62 -35.29
CA GLU A 336 17.73 -14.78 -36.75
C GLU A 336 18.12 -16.21 -37.19
N ALA A 337 19.08 -16.81 -36.51
CA ALA A 337 19.51 -18.21 -36.80
C ALA A 337 18.36 -19.20 -36.50
N ILE A 338 17.57 -18.97 -35.46
CA ILE A 338 16.38 -19.80 -35.17
C ILE A 338 15.33 -19.60 -36.24
N LEU A 339 15.00 -18.35 -36.61
CA LEU A 339 13.98 -18.04 -37.62
C LEU A 339 14.31 -18.60 -38.99
N LYS A 340 15.59 -18.60 -39.40
CA LYS A 340 16.05 -19.17 -40.69
C LYS A 340 15.72 -20.67 -40.84
N LYS A 341 15.72 -21.43 -39.74
CA LYS A 341 15.32 -22.86 -39.79
C LYS A 341 13.85 -23.05 -40.14
N TYR A 342 13.00 -22.14 -39.75
CA TYR A 342 11.58 -22.13 -40.09
C TYR A 342 11.30 -21.38 -41.42
N LYS A 343 12.34 -21.00 -42.17
CA LYS A 343 12.25 -20.20 -43.40
C LYS A 343 11.59 -18.84 -43.16
N LEU A 344 11.75 -18.28 -41.96
CA LEU A 344 11.27 -16.97 -41.53
C LEU A 344 12.42 -15.98 -41.39
N SER A 345 12.11 -14.68 -41.31
CA SER A 345 13.07 -13.61 -41.15
C SER A 345 12.68 -12.69 -40.02
N LEU A 346 13.63 -11.85 -39.54
CA LEU A 346 13.37 -10.83 -38.50
C LEU A 346 12.26 -9.82 -38.89
N SER A 347 11.93 -9.69 -40.17
CA SER A 347 10.86 -8.84 -40.68
C SER A 347 9.48 -9.51 -40.73
N THR A 348 9.42 -10.81 -40.48
CA THR A 348 8.15 -11.56 -40.45
C THR A 348 7.37 -11.24 -39.16
N PRO A 349 6.06 -10.90 -39.24
CA PRO A 349 5.24 -10.71 -38.06
C PRO A 349 5.17 -11.93 -37.16
N VAL A 350 5.23 -11.74 -35.86
CA VAL A 350 5.23 -12.86 -34.87
C VAL A 350 3.93 -13.68 -34.94
N SER A 351 2.82 -13.09 -35.38
CA SER A 351 1.55 -13.79 -35.59
C SER A 351 1.62 -14.96 -36.60
N LYS A 352 2.68 -15.01 -37.41
CA LYS A 352 2.95 -16.11 -38.36
C LYS A 352 3.90 -17.17 -37.83
N TYR A 353 4.34 -17.05 -36.59
CA TYR A 353 5.26 -18.02 -35.98
C TYR A 353 4.49 -19.25 -35.50
N PRO A 354 4.97 -20.49 -35.77
CA PRO A 354 4.44 -21.67 -35.14
C PRO A 354 4.65 -21.66 -33.62
N ASP A 355 3.78 -22.36 -32.89
CA ASP A 355 3.79 -22.35 -31.40
C ASP A 355 5.08 -22.92 -30.81
N ASP A 356 5.69 -23.94 -31.46
CA ASP A 356 6.98 -24.53 -31.08
C ASP A 356 8.15 -23.55 -31.22
N LEU A 357 8.16 -22.74 -32.27
CA LEU A 357 9.12 -21.67 -32.48
C LEU A 357 8.95 -20.57 -31.42
N LEU A 358 7.70 -20.18 -31.17
CA LEU A 358 7.39 -19.16 -30.15
C LEU A 358 7.84 -19.61 -28.77
N TYR A 359 7.59 -20.88 -28.44
CA TYR A 359 8.05 -21.50 -27.21
C TYR A 359 9.59 -21.53 -27.11
N ALA A 360 10.29 -21.93 -28.17
CA ALA A 360 11.74 -21.91 -28.19
C ALA A 360 12.34 -20.51 -28.04
N LEU A 361 11.74 -19.48 -28.62
CA LEU A 361 12.14 -18.10 -28.46
C LEU A 361 11.94 -17.60 -27.03
N MET A 362 10.84 -18.00 -26.38
CA MET A 362 10.53 -17.58 -25.02
C MET A 362 11.39 -18.29 -23.97
N TYR A 363 11.48 -19.62 -24.04
CA TYR A 363 12.05 -20.45 -22.97
C TYR A 363 13.37 -21.13 -23.29
N GLY A 364 13.82 -21.06 -24.54
CA GLY A 364 15.09 -21.64 -25.01
C GLY A 364 14.96 -22.98 -25.68
N THR A 365 16.12 -23.46 -26.18
CA THR A 365 16.23 -24.70 -26.99
C THR A 365 16.77 -25.91 -26.20
N GLU A 366 17.11 -25.78 -24.91
CA GLU A 366 17.59 -26.84 -24.03
C GLU A 366 16.49 -27.53 -23.25
N ALA A 367 16.53 -28.86 -23.14
CA ALA A 367 15.53 -29.68 -22.45
C ALA A 367 15.42 -29.42 -20.94
N ASP A 368 16.51 -28.91 -20.29
CA ASP A 368 16.56 -28.64 -18.85
C ASP A 368 15.91 -27.31 -18.43
N THR A 369 15.54 -26.46 -19.39
CA THR A 369 14.94 -25.14 -19.15
C THR A 369 13.41 -25.13 -19.26
N VAL A 370 12.82 -26.33 -19.51
CA VAL A 370 11.39 -26.49 -19.80
C VAL A 370 10.59 -26.71 -18.52
N ASP A 371 9.51 -25.97 -18.31
CA ASP A 371 8.53 -26.19 -17.27
C ASP A 371 7.92 -27.60 -17.40
N PRO A 372 8.06 -28.49 -16.38
CA PRO A 372 7.56 -29.87 -16.43
C PRO A 372 6.04 -30.00 -16.62
N SER A 373 5.28 -28.93 -16.37
CA SER A 373 3.82 -28.89 -16.46
C SER A 373 3.28 -28.66 -17.87
N LYS A 374 4.14 -28.29 -18.84
CA LYS A 374 3.75 -28.06 -20.25
C LYS A 374 4.22 -29.20 -21.16
N LYS A 375 3.41 -29.52 -22.17
CA LYS A 375 3.70 -30.60 -23.14
C LYS A 375 5.15 -30.56 -23.62
N LYS A 376 5.86 -31.69 -23.53
CA LYS A 376 7.18 -31.89 -24.15
C LYS A 376 7.07 -31.61 -25.65
N TYR A 377 7.61 -30.47 -26.08
CA TYR A 377 7.99 -30.30 -27.47
C TYR A 377 9.38 -30.99 -27.64
N GLU A 378 9.48 -31.88 -28.61
CA GLU A 378 10.74 -32.58 -28.90
C GLU A 378 11.81 -31.56 -29.33
N ALA A 379 12.77 -31.29 -28.41
CA ALA A 379 13.83 -30.28 -28.59
C ALA A 379 14.93 -30.73 -29.59
N ASP A 380 14.76 -31.88 -30.26
CA ASP A 380 15.78 -32.52 -31.12
C ASP A 380 16.09 -31.77 -32.43
N HIS A 381 15.41 -30.65 -32.70
CA HIS A 381 15.60 -29.92 -33.96
C HIS A 381 16.66 -28.79 -33.90
N PHE A 382 17.21 -28.46 -32.74
CA PHE A 382 18.15 -27.35 -32.62
C PHE A 382 19.58 -27.79 -32.31
N ASN A 383 20.51 -27.61 -33.27
CA ASN A 383 21.94 -27.90 -33.09
C ASN A 383 22.76 -26.81 -32.39
N PHE A 384 22.09 -25.82 -31.72
CA PHE A 384 22.76 -24.76 -30.97
C PHE A 384 21.91 -24.39 -29.75
N LYS A 385 22.60 -23.85 -28.73
CA LYS A 385 22.01 -23.49 -27.45
C LYS A 385 21.54 -22.07 -27.50
N PHE A 386 20.24 -21.87 -27.32
CA PHE A 386 19.63 -20.56 -27.07
C PHE A 386 18.93 -20.60 -25.73
N GLU A 387 19.26 -19.66 -24.84
CA GLU A 387 18.71 -19.66 -23.47
C GLU A 387 17.23 -19.25 -23.38
N GLY A 388 16.69 -18.55 -24.38
CA GLY A 388 15.34 -17.99 -24.36
C GLY A 388 15.25 -16.63 -23.68
N ILE A 389 14.30 -15.81 -24.14
CA ILE A 389 14.13 -14.43 -23.66
C ILE A 389 13.78 -14.38 -22.17
N VAL A 390 12.92 -15.28 -21.68
CA VAL A 390 12.54 -15.34 -20.27
C VAL A 390 13.73 -15.65 -19.36
N ASN A 391 14.55 -16.65 -19.76
CA ASN A 391 15.73 -17.02 -18.98
C ASN A 391 16.81 -15.94 -19.06
N PHE A 392 16.97 -15.30 -20.22
CA PHE A 392 17.83 -14.11 -20.36
C PHE A 392 17.44 -13.01 -19.38
N LEU A 393 16.14 -12.67 -19.30
CA LEU A 393 15.64 -11.63 -18.38
C LEU A 393 15.82 -12.04 -16.91
N LYS A 394 15.54 -13.31 -16.55
CA LYS A 394 15.77 -13.82 -15.18
C LYS A 394 17.24 -13.74 -14.77
N ARG A 395 18.15 -14.13 -15.65
CA ARG A 395 19.59 -14.05 -15.41
C ARG A 395 20.07 -12.59 -15.26
N GLN A 396 19.51 -11.68 -16.04
CA GLN A 396 19.79 -10.26 -15.90
C GLN A 396 19.24 -9.71 -14.56
N GLN A 397 18.12 -10.19 -14.07
CA GLN A 397 17.56 -9.82 -12.77
C GLN A 397 18.50 -10.18 -11.60
N GLU A 398 19.12 -11.37 -11.66
CA GLU A 398 20.00 -11.87 -10.59
C GLU A 398 21.35 -11.18 -10.55
N ASN A 399 21.89 -10.74 -11.70
CA ASN A 399 23.29 -10.32 -11.85
C ASN A 399 23.52 -8.85 -12.21
N SER A 400 22.47 -7.99 -12.16
CA SER A 400 22.55 -6.65 -12.71
C SER A 400 22.32 -5.54 -11.68
N THR A 401 22.67 -4.30 -12.07
CA THR A 401 22.46 -3.09 -11.27
C THR A 401 20.97 -2.79 -11.06
N ASP A 402 20.66 -2.02 -10.00
CA ASP A 402 19.29 -1.62 -9.64
C ASP A 402 18.47 -1.07 -10.81
N LYS A 403 19.10 -0.33 -11.73
CA LYS A 403 18.41 0.22 -12.91
C LYS A 403 17.91 -0.85 -13.88
N ILE A 404 18.68 -1.92 -14.07
CA ILE A 404 18.29 -3.04 -14.94
C ILE A 404 17.24 -3.88 -14.26
N GLN A 405 17.33 -4.08 -12.95
CA GLN A 405 16.29 -4.76 -12.17
C GLN A 405 14.96 -3.97 -12.21
N GLU A 406 15.01 -2.63 -12.11
CA GLU A 406 13.81 -1.78 -12.23
C GLU A 406 13.20 -1.87 -13.64
N TRP A 407 14.02 -1.88 -14.69
CA TRP A 407 13.57 -2.06 -16.07
C TRP A 407 12.92 -3.43 -16.32
N ILE A 408 13.44 -4.52 -15.73
CA ILE A 408 12.87 -5.86 -15.87
C ILE A 408 11.46 -5.94 -15.24
N LYS A 409 11.22 -5.21 -14.14
CA LYS A 409 9.91 -5.16 -13.50
C LYS A 409 8.79 -4.70 -14.44
N ASP A 410 9.10 -3.92 -15.47
CA ASP A 410 8.11 -3.49 -16.48
C ASP A 410 7.57 -4.66 -17.31
N PHE A 411 8.27 -5.80 -17.33
CA PHE A 411 7.89 -7.01 -18.05
C PHE A 411 7.40 -8.14 -17.15
N MET A 412 7.36 -7.90 -15.82
CA MET A 412 6.84 -8.85 -14.85
C MET A 412 5.35 -8.63 -14.63
N VAL A 413 4.59 -9.71 -14.67
CA VAL A 413 3.16 -9.73 -14.37
C VAL A 413 2.97 -10.40 -13.02
N VAL A 414 2.25 -9.72 -12.14
CA VAL A 414 1.91 -10.25 -10.83
C VAL A 414 0.71 -11.19 -10.98
N LYS A 415 0.89 -12.47 -10.64
CA LYS A 415 -0.17 -13.49 -10.65
C LYS A 415 -0.41 -14.04 -9.26
N THR A 416 -1.63 -14.45 -8.98
CA THR A 416 -1.95 -15.18 -7.75
C THR A 416 -1.14 -16.48 -7.69
N CYS A 417 -0.54 -16.77 -6.53
CA CYS A 417 0.24 -17.97 -6.33
C CYS A 417 -0.58 -19.25 -6.63
N PRO A 418 -0.14 -20.14 -7.52
CA PRO A 418 -0.90 -21.34 -7.90
C PRO A 418 -1.03 -22.37 -6.78
N GLU A 419 -0.12 -22.37 -5.80
CA GLU A 419 -0.13 -23.33 -4.68
C GLU A 419 -1.08 -22.89 -3.56
N CYS A 420 -0.96 -21.65 -3.09
CA CYS A 420 -1.77 -21.17 -1.97
C CYS A 420 -3.01 -20.35 -2.40
N HIS A 421 -3.22 -20.11 -3.68
CA HIS A 421 -4.31 -19.32 -4.23
C HIS A 421 -4.52 -17.98 -3.51
N GLY A 422 -3.40 -17.30 -3.19
CA GLY A 422 -3.39 -16.04 -2.49
C GLY A 422 -3.50 -16.14 -0.96
N ALA A 423 -3.65 -17.33 -0.38
CA ALA A 423 -3.79 -17.53 1.08
C ALA A 423 -2.49 -17.27 1.87
N ARG A 424 -1.34 -17.14 1.21
CA ARG A 424 0.00 -16.85 1.76
C ARG A 424 0.59 -17.94 2.67
N LEU A 425 -0.21 -18.89 3.13
CA LEU A 425 0.15 -19.93 4.09
C LEU A 425 0.38 -21.29 3.43
N LYS A 426 1.07 -22.17 4.15
CA LYS A 426 1.20 -23.58 3.82
C LYS A 426 -0.16 -24.27 3.82
N LYS A 427 -0.26 -25.35 3.04
CA LYS A 427 -1.50 -26.11 2.89
C LYS A 427 -1.99 -26.67 4.23
N GLU A 428 -1.11 -27.21 5.05
CA GLU A 428 -1.43 -27.76 6.38
C GLU A 428 -2.07 -26.69 7.28
N SER A 429 -1.52 -25.49 7.31
CA SER A 429 -2.03 -24.37 8.12
C SER A 429 -3.45 -23.94 7.74
N LEU A 430 -3.82 -24.10 6.45
CA LEU A 430 -5.15 -23.76 5.95
C LEU A 430 -6.24 -24.79 6.31
N PHE A 431 -5.83 -25.96 6.81
CA PHE A 431 -6.75 -27.01 7.25
C PHE A 431 -6.99 -27.04 8.78
N PHE A 432 -6.49 -26.02 9.50
CA PHE A 432 -6.99 -25.71 10.84
C PHE A 432 -8.20 -24.78 10.74
N LYS A 433 -9.30 -25.17 11.39
CA LYS A 433 -10.57 -24.44 11.28
C LYS A 433 -11.16 -24.14 12.66
N ILE A 434 -11.91 -23.03 12.73
CA ILE A 434 -12.81 -22.68 13.81
C ILE A 434 -14.15 -22.38 13.14
N ASP A 435 -15.23 -23.01 13.58
CA ASP A 435 -16.55 -22.88 12.96
C ASP A 435 -16.47 -22.98 11.41
N GLN A 436 -15.82 -24.06 10.92
CA GLN A 436 -15.59 -24.40 9.50
C GLN A 436 -14.76 -23.40 8.70
N LYS A 437 -14.29 -22.30 9.28
CA LYS A 437 -13.46 -21.29 8.62
C LYS A 437 -12.01 -21.42 8.99
N ASN A 438 -11.12 -21.29 8.01
CA ASN A 438 -9.69 -21.16 8.24
C ASN A 438 -9.26 -19.69 8.39
N ILE A 439 -8.05 -19.45 8.87
CA ILE A 439 -7.53 -18.09 9.14
C ILE A 439 -7.49 -17.21 7.88
N SER A 440 -7.21 -17.77 6.70
CA SER A 440 -7.17 -17.01 5.45
C SER A 440 -8.55 -16.61 4.96
N GLU A 441 -9.56 -17.47 5.17
CA GLU A 441 -10.96 -17.14 4.85
C GLU A 441 -11.45 -15.99 5.72
N LEU A 442 -11.12 -15.99 7.01
CA LEU A 442 -11.44 -14.86 7.89
C LEU A 442 -10.70 -13.58 7.49
N ALA A 443 -9.43 -13.69 7.12
CA ALA A 443 -8.65 -12.52 6.71
C ALA A 443 -9.16 -11.88 5.41
N ARG A 444 -9.88 -12.63 4.56
CA ARG A 444 -10.48 -12.16 3.31
C ARG A 444 -11.90 -11.61 3.45
N MET A 445 -12.55 -11.82 4.57
CA MET A 445 -13.82 -11.19 4.87
C MET A 445 -13.62 -9.68 5.02
N ASP A 446 -14.59 -8.89 4.57
CA ASP A 446 -14.61 -7.50 5.00
C ASP A 446 -14.87 -7.40 6.50
N ILE A 447 -14.43 -6.30 7.11
CA ILE A 447 -14.49 -6.13 8.58
C ILE A 447 -15.93 -6.19 9.08
N SER A 448 -16.93 -5.77 8.27
CA SER A 448 -18.34 -5.87 8.63
C SER A 448 -18.83 -7.33 8.69
N GLU A 449 -18.45 -8.16 7.71
CA GLU A 449 -18.71 -9.59 7.69
C GLU A 449 -17.96 -10.31 8.82
N LEU A 450 -16.72 -9.92 9.07
CA LEU A 450 -15.89 -10.46 10.13
C LEU A 450 -16.49 -10.16 11.51
N THR A 451 -17.00 -8.96 11.74
CA THR A 451 -17.71 -8.58 12.96
C THR A 451 -18.91 -9.50 13.18
N ALA A 452 -19.77 -9.63 12.15
CA ALA A 452 -20.93 -10.50 12.20
C ALA A 452 -20.58 -11.99 12.47
N TRP A 453 -19.43 -12.45 11.91
CA TRP A 453 -18.97 -13.82 12.16
C TRP A 453 -18.52 -14.02 13.62
N PHE A 454 -17.86 -13.02 14.23
CA PHE A 454 -17.45 -13.08 15.64
C PHE A 454 -18.63 -12.93 16.60
N ASP A 455 -19.76 -12.35 16.17
CA ASP A 455 -20.97 -12.24 16.98
C ASP A 455 -21.59 -13.62 17.23
N GLY A 456 -21.75 -13.96 18.50
CA GLY A 456 -22.31 -15.26 18.91
C GLY A 456 -21.43 -16.48 18.58
N LEU A 457 -20.14 -16.29 18.31
CA LEU A 457 -19.20 -17.37 18.02
C LEU A 457 -19.09 -18.37 19.19
N GLU A 458 -19.23 -17.91 20.42
CA GLU A 458 -19.23 -18.78 21.63
C GLU A 458 -20.27 -19.89 21.57
N GLY A 459 -21.44 -19.64 20.98
CA GLY A 459 -22.50 -20.65 20.79
C GLY A 459 -22.19 -21.69 19.71
N ARG A 460 -21.16 -21.42 18.86
CA ARG A 460 -20.72 -22.31 17.77
C ARG A 460 -19.39 -23.01 18.05
N MET A 461 -18.77 -22.69 19.18
CA MET A 461 -17.53 -23.29 19.66
C MET A 461 -17.84 -24.27 20.78
N SER A 462 -16.93 -25.23 21.00
CA SER A 462 -16.97 -26.14 22.15
C SER A 462 -16.63 -25.41 23.45
N ASP A 463 -17.04 -25.96 24.62
CA ASP A 463 -16.71 -25.40 25.94
C ASP A 463 -15.19 -25.22 26.13
N ARG A 464 -14.40 -26.19 25.68
CA ARG A 464 -12.93 -26.11 25.72
C ARG A 464 -12.41 -24.93 24.89
N GLN A 465 -12.91 -24.74 23.69
CA GLN A 465 -12.51 -23.63 22.81
C GLN A 465 -12.91 -22.28 23.42
N ASN A 466 -14.09 -22.21 24.05
CA ASN A 466 -14.58 -21.02 24.73
C ASN A 466 -13.68 -20.60 25.90
N VAL A 467 -13.31 -21.56 26.76
CA VAL A 467 -12.39 -21.28 27.89
C VAL A 467 -11.04 -20.76 27.38
N ILE A 468 -10.48 -21.38 26.34
CA ILE A 468 -9.18 -20.98 25.76
C ILE A 468 -9.28 -19.65 25.03
N GLY A 469 -10.34 -19.44 24.28
CA GLY A 469 -10.51 -18.30 23.37
C GLY A 469 -10.98 -17.00 24.03
N LYS A 470 -11.53 -17.04 25.24
CA LYS A 470 -12.25 -15.94 25.89
C LYS A 470 -11.53 -14.59 25.82
N GLU A 471 -10.30 -14.51 26.33
CA GLU A 471 -9.56 -13.24 26.35
C GLU A 471 -9.06 -12.84 24.95
N ILE A 472 -8.72 -13.83 24.11
CA ILE A 472 -8.30 -13.59 22.72
C ILE A 472 -9.44 -12.98 21.91
N LEU A 473 -10.65 -13.54 22.03
CA LEU A 473 -11.86 -13.03 21.34
C LEU A 473 -12.23 -11.62 21.79
N LYS A 474 -12.07 -11.31 23.08
CA LYS A 474 -12.28 -9.96 23.61
C LYS A 474 -11.36 -8.95 22.93
N GLU A 475 -10.05 -9.27 22.81
CA GLU A 475 -9.08 -8.39 22.18
C GLU A 475 -9.31 -8.24 20.67
N ILE A 476 -9.69 -9.33 19.98
CA ILE A 476 -10.04 -9.28 18.54
C ILE A 476 -11.24 -8.35 18.32
N ARG A 477 -12.34 -8.57 19.06
CA ARG A 477 -13.58 -7.78 18.93
C ARG A 477 -13.32 -6.29 19.20
N LYS A 478 -12.52 -6.00 20.23
CA LYS A 478 -12.16 -4.62 20.57
C LYS A 478 -11.44 -3.93 19.39
N ARG A 479 -10.43 -4.57 18.79
CA ARG A 479 -9.67 -4.03 17.67
C ARG A 479 -10.50 -3.90 16.38
N ILE A 480 -11.35 -4.88 16.10
CA ILE A 480 -12.32 -4.83 14.99
C ILE A 480 -13.27 -3.65 15.19
N GLY A 481 -13.78 -3.45 16.42
CA GLY A 481 -14.66 -2.32 16.76
C GLY A 481 -14.03 -0.98 16.42
N PHE A 482 -12.76 -0.76 16.76
CA PHE A 482 -12.07 0.49 16.40
C PHE A 482 -12.00 0.73 14.88
N LEU A 483 -11.84 -0.31 14.06
CA LEU A 483 -11.85 -0.15 12.61
C LEU A 483 -13.25 0.21 12.07
N VAL A 484 -14.29 -0.34 12.67
CA VAL A 484 -15.69 0.00 12.34
C VAL A 484 -16.01 1.43 12.73
N ASP A 485 -15.59 1.85 13.94
CA ASP A 485 -15.82 3.19 14.48
C ASP A 485 -15.20 4.31 13.63
N ILE A 486 -14.08 4.04 12.97
CA ILE A 486 -13.42 5.01 12.07
C ILE A 486 -13.83 4.83 10.59
N GLY A 487 -14.87 4.02 10.29
CA GLY A 487 -15.43 3.87 8.95
C GLY A 487 -14.58 3.05 7.99
N LEU A 488 -13.81 2.05 8.47
CA LEU A 488 -13.01 1.13 7.65
C LEU A 488 -13.63 -0.28 7.56
N ASP A 489 -14.90 -0.41 7.76
CA ASP A 489 -15.66 -1.65 7.81
C ASP A 489 -15.69 -2.44 6.48
N TYR A 490 -15.40 -1.78 5.36
CA TYR A 490 -15.29 -2.36 4.02
C TYR A 490 -13.92 -2.98 3.68
N LEU A 491 -12.89 -2.75 4.50
CA LEU A 491 -11.56 -3.32 4.28
C LEU A 491 -11.50 -4.80 4.68
N THR A 492 -10.53 -5.52 4.11
CA THR A 492 -10.20 -6.90 4.51
C THR A 492 -8.86 -6.93 5.26
N LEU A 493 -8.68 -7.89 6.18
CA LEU A 493 -7.44 -7.99 6.96
C LEU A 493 -6.22 -8.38 6.12
N ASP A 494 -6.41 -9.09 5.01
CA ASP A 494 -5.33 -9.51 4.09
C ASP A 494 -4.92 -8.42 3.11
N ARG A 495 -5.66 -7.29 3.04
CA ARG A 495 -5.35 -6.18 2.14
C ARG A 495 -3.98 -5.60 2.43
N SER A 496 -3.15 -5.52 1.41
CA SER A 496 -1.79 -4.95 1.52
C SER A 496 -1.84 -3.45 1.77
N LEU A 497 -0.99 -2.94 2.69
CA LEU A 497 -0.87 -1.50 2.97
C LEU A 497 -0.46 -0.68 1.74
N ARG A 498 0.24 -1.29 0.78
CA ARG A 498 0.62 -0.62 -0.48
C ARG A 498 -0.57 -0.23 -1.37
N THR A 499 -1.71 -0.89 -1.19
CA THR A 499 -2.93 -0.67 -2.00
C THR A 499 -3.91 0.28 -1.35
N LEU A 500 -3.58 0.77 -0.16
CA LEU A 500 -4.41 1.71 0.58
C LEU A 500 -4.16 3.15 0.12
N SER A 501 -5.20 3.96 0.15
CA SER A 501 -5.08 5.41 0.05
C SER A 501 -4.35 5.98 1.28
N GLY A 502 -3.82 7.20 1.17
CA GLY A 502 -3.18 7.89 2.29
C GLY A 502 -4.09 8.01 3.50
N GLY A 503 -5.35 8.38 3.29
CA GLY A 503 -6.34 8.50 4.35
C GLY A 503 -6.71 7.15 4.99
N GLU A 504 -6.85 6.06 4.21
CA GLU A 504 -7.08 4.72 4.76
C GLU A 504 -5.92 4.27 5.67
N ALA A 505 -4.67 4.47 5.21
CA ALA A 505 -3.49 4.11 5.99
C ALA A 505 -3.36 4.94 7.29
N GLN A 506 -3.69 6.22 7.24
CA GLN A 506 -3.72 7.11 8.40
C GLN A 506 -4.78 6.67 9.42
N ARG A 507 -5.99 6.36 8.98
CA ARG A 507 -7.07 5.87 9.86
C ARG A 507 -6.75 4.52 10.50
N ILE A 508 -6.11 3.59 9.78
CA ILE A 508 -5.64 2.34 10.39
C ILE A 508 -4.68 2.62 11.55
N ARG A 509 -3.76 3.57 11.40
CA ARG A 509 -2.87 3.98 12.50
C ARG A 509 -3.64 4.60 13.65
N LEU A 510 -4.62 5.46 13.34
CA LEU A 510 -5.50 6.04 14.35
C LEU A 510 -6.23 4.95 15.15
N ALA A 511 -6.84 3.96 14.47
CA ALA A 511 -7.47 2.81 15.13
C ALA A 511 -6.51 2.05 16.05
N THR A 512 -5.28 1.84 15.57
CA THR A 512 -4.23 1.18 16.37
C THR A 512 -3.89 2.00 17.61
N GLN A 513 -3.75 3.33 17.49
CA GLN A 513 -3.43 4.21 18.63
C GLN A 513 -4.59 4.32 19.63
N ILE A 514 -5.84 4.42 19.18
CA ILE A 514 -7.02 4.33 20.05
C ILE A 514 -7.00 3.01 20.81
N GLY A 515 -6.59 1.94 20.15
CA GLY A 515 -6.46 0.60 20.74
C GLY A 515 -5.47 0.51 21.90
N THR A 516 -4.41 1.32 21.92
CA THR A 516 -3.43 1.37 23.01
C THR A 516 -3.97 1.95 24.31
N GLN A 517 -5.03 2.75 24.24
CA GLN A 517 -5.66 3.43 25.39
C GLN A 517 -4.66 4.27 26.22
N LEU A 518 -3.70 4.91 25.57
CA LEU A 518 -2.77 5.82 26.22
C LEU A 518 -3.53 7.05 26.73
N VAL A 519 -3.07 7.60 27.87
CA VAL A 519 -3.65 8.74 28.56
C VAL A 519 -2.59 9.81 28.76
N GLY A 520 -2.98 11.08 28.71
CA GLY A 520 -2.08 12.23 28.93
C GLY A 520 -1.11 12.47 27.76
N VAL A 521 -1.45 12.01 26.55
CA VAL A 521 -0.67 12.17 25.33
C VAL A 521 -1.22 13.33 24.49
N LEU A 522 -0.34 14.02 23.75
CA LEU A 522 -0.70 14.95 22.71
C LEU A 522 -0.66 14.22 21.35
N TYR A 523 -1.82 14.00 20.76
CA TYR A 523 -1.92 13.47 19.40
C TYR A 523 -1.97 14.62 18.39
N ILE A 524 -1.10 14.57 17.38
CA ILE A 524 -1.08 15.54 16.27
C ILE A 524 -1.40 14.82 14.97
N MET A 525 -2.43 15.29 14.26
CA MET A 525 -2.93 14.66 13.04
C MET A 525 -2.98 15.64 11.87
N ASP A 526 -2.62 15.16 10.68
CA ASP A 526 -2.64 15.93 9.44
C ASP A 526 -3.84 15.48 8.59
N GLU A 527 -4.84 16.35 8.50
CA GLU A 527 -6.03 16.19 7.67
C GLU A 527 -6.66 14.77 7.70
N PRO A 528 -7.09 14.26 8.85
CA PRO A 528 -7.60 12.88 8.97
C PRO A 528 -8.92 12.65 8.25
N SER A 529 -9.68 13.69 7.88
CA SER A 529 -10.93 13.63 7.11
C SER A 529 -10.74 13.36 5.61
N ILE A 530 -9.50 13.36 5.12
CA ILE A 530 -9.21 13.19 3.69
C ILE A 530 -9.82 11.92 3.09
N GLY A 531 -10.49 12.08 1.93
CA GLY A 531 -11.10 10.97 1.19
C GLY A 531 -12.29 10.34 1.90
N LEU A 532 -12.82 10.99 2.92
CA LEU A 532 -14.03 10.55 3.61
C LEU A 532 -15.30 11.15 2.99
N HIS A 533 -16.29 10.29 2.87
CA HIS A 533 -17.66 10.75 2.69
C HIS A 533 -18.17 11.39 4.00
N GLN A 534 -19.07 12.38 3.91
CA GLN A 534 -19.61 13.08 5.09
C GLN A 534 -20.17 12.13 6.16
N ARG A 535 -20.81 11.03 5.75
CA ARG A 535 -21.28 9.98 6.68
C ARG A 535 -20.12 9.38 7.52
N ASP A 536 -18.98 9.13 6.89
CA ASP A 536 -17.86 8.48 7.56
C ASP A 536 -17.05 9.52 8.38
N ASN A 537 -17.13 10.81 8.00
CA ASN A 537 -16.53 11.92 8.74
C ASN A 537 -17.13 12.08 10.15
N VAL A 538 -18.45 11.92 10.29
CA VAL A 538 -19.11 11.92 11.61
C VAL A 538 -18.51 10.84 12.53
N LYS A 539 -18.31 9.62 12.04
CA LYS A 539 -17.69 8.53 12.81
C LYS A 539 -16.25 8.87 13.24
N LEU A 540 -15.48 9.49 12.36
CA LEU A 540 -14.13 9.95 12.68
C LEU A 540 -14.14 10.99 13.80
N ILE A 541 -15.00 12.01 13.73
CA ILE A 541 -15.14 13.04 14.74
C ILE A 541 -15.48 12.43 16.10
N ASP A 542 -16.43 11.49 16.14
CA ASP A 542 -16.80 10.78 17.37
C ASP A 542 -15.61 10.01 17.95
N SER A 543 -14.81 9.36 17.09
CA SER A 543 -13.61 8.62 17.51
C SER A 543 -12.53 9.54 18.08
N LEU A 544 -12.34 10.76 17.52
CA LEU A 544 -11.42 11.76 18.04
C LEU A 544 -11.91 12.35 19.39
N LYS A 545 -13.22 12.56 19.54
CA LYS A 545 -13.81 12.95 20.82
C LYS A 545 -13.62 11.88 21.89
N ASN A 546 -13.79 10.60 21.54
CA ASN A 546 -13.52 9.48 22.44
C ASN A 546 -12.03 9.45 22.86
N LEU A 547 -11.10 9.70 21.93
CA LEU A 547 -9.66 9.77 22.23
C LEU A 547 -9.35 10.92 23.17
N ARG A 548 -9.98 12.08 23.00
CA ARG A 548 -9.91 13.24 23.92
C ARG A 548 -10.45 12.87 25.30
N ASP A 549 -11.62 12.24 25.35
CA ASP A 549 -12.33 11.92 26.61
C ASP A 549 -11.60 10.88 27.48
N LEU A 550 -10.63 10.15 26.87
CA LEU A 550 -9.67 9.34 27.62
C LEU A 550 -8.63 10.19 28.39
N GLY A 551 -8.66 11.52 28.30
CA GLY A 551 -7.71 12.42 28.94
C GLY A 551 -6.51 12.77 28.06
N ASN A 552 -6.68 12.80 26.75
CA ASN A 552 -5.66 13.19 25.78
C ASN A 552 -5.95 14.57 25.17
N THR A 553 -4.90 15.24 24.73
CA THR A 553 -5.04 16.42 23.87
C THR A 553 -4.97 15.97 22.41
N VAL A 554 -5.91 16.39 21.59
CA VAL A 554 -5.97 16.02 20.17
C VAL A 554 -5.87 17.30 19.33
N LEU A 555 -4.74 17.48 18.66
CA LEU A 555 -4.46 18.61 17.77
C LEU A 555 -4.58 18.13 16.31
N VAL A 556 -5.50 18.72 15.58
CA VAL A 556 -5.81 18.32 14.20
C VAL A 556 -5.59 19.51 13.27
N VAL A 557 -4.74 19.33 12.25
CA VAL A 557 -4.66 20.29 11.13
C VAL A 557 -5.76 19.92 10.16
N GLU A 558 -6.76 20.82 9.97
CA GLU A 558 -7.96 20.49 9.20
C GLU A 558 -8.60 21.67 8.48
N HIS A 559 -9.37 21.32 7.44
CA HIS A 559 -10.15 22.25 6.62
C HIS A 559 -11.65 21.88 6.54
N ASP A 560 -12.03 20.76 7.13
CA ASP A 560 -13.41 20.27 7.11
C ASP A 560 -14.30 21.11 8.04
N LYS A 561 -15.47 21.54 7.51
CA LYS A 561 -16.43 22.42 8.25
C LYS A 561 -16.98 21.72 9.49
N ASP A 562 -17.37 20.43 9.36
CA ASP A 562 -18.00 19.71 10.47
C ASP A 562 -16.97 19.44 11.58
N MET A 563 -15.71 19.10 11.22
CA MET A 563 -14.63 18.92 12.18
C MET A 563 -14.36 20.21 12.98
N MET A 564 -14.36 21.37 12.31
CA MET A 564 -14.16 22.66 12.99
C MET A 564 -15.32 22.99 13.94
N LEU A 565 -16.57 22.82 13.50
CA LEU A 565 -17.75 23.12 14.30
C LEU A 565 -17.93 22.18 15.50
N GLU A 566 -17.49 20.94 15.38
CA GLU A 566 -17.58 19.90 16.42
C GLU A 566 -16.34 19.84 17.34
N SER A 567 -15.31 20.69 17.09
CA SER A 567 -14.13 20.81 17.94
C SER A 567 -14.42 21.60 19.22
N ASP A 568 -13.53 21.46 20.22
CA ASP A 568 -13.62 22.29 21.45
C ASP A 568 -12.95 23.66 21.26
N PHE A 569 -11.99 23.75 20.30
CA PHE A 569 -11.19 24.96 20.13
C PHE A 569 -10.64 25.06 18.71
N ILE A 570 -10.66 26.25 18.13
CA ILE A 570 -10.16 26.52 16.79
C ILE A 570 -9.01 27.52 16.88
N LEU A 571 -7.95 27.24 16.11
CA LEU A 571 -6.80 28.12 15.91
C LEU A 571 -6.63 28.36 14.40
N ASP A 572 -6.83 29.61 13.97
CA ASP A 572 -6.73 30.00 12.56
C ASP A 572 -5.42 30.75 12.29
N ILE A 573 -4.64 30.25 11.32
CA ILE A 573 -3.35 30.82 10.91
C ILE A 573 -3.49 31.45 9.52
N GLY A 574 -3.12 32.71 9.43
CA GLY A 574 -3.25 33.49 8.20
C GLY A 574 -2.42 34.79 8.25
N PRO A 575 -2.93 35.86 7.63
CA PRO A 575 -4.15 35.94 6.81
C PRO A 575 -4.00 35.41 5.39
N GLY A 576 -2.79 35.16 4.90
CA GLY A 576 -2.48 34.69 3.56
C GLY A 576 -1.54 33.47 3.56
N ALA A 577 -1.00 33.14 2.40
CA ALA A 577 -0.08 32.04 2.20
C ALA A 577 1.40 32.53 2.17
N GLY A 578 2.35 31.66 2.50
CA GLY A 578 3.78 31.93 2.45
C GLY A 578 4.17 33.17 3.26
N ARG A 579 4.84 34.15 2.66
CA ARG A 579 5.29 35.38 3.32
C ARG A 579 4.14 36.24 3.89
N HIS A 580 2.91 36.06 3.37
CA HIS A 580 1.71 36.79 3.82
C HIS A 580 0.97 36.04 4.93
N GLY A 581 1.40 34.83 5.29
CA GLY A 581 0.87 33.99 6.36
C GLY A 581 1.67 34.15 7.68
N GLY A 582 1.58 33.13 8.51
CA GLY A 582 2.38 32.95 9.71
C GLY A 582 1.95 33.75 10.91
N GLN A 583 0.72 34.25 10.94
CA GLN A 583 0.12 34.98 12.08
C GLN A 583 -1.14 34.29 12.58
N VAL A 584 -1.43 34.37 13.84
CA VAL A 584 -2.72 33.95 14.41
C VAL A 584 -3.76 35.02 14.05
N VAL A 585 -4.78 34.62 13.28
CA VAL A 585 -5.86 35.51 12.83
C VAL A 585 -7.17 35.29 13.56
N GLY A 586 -7.31 34.13 14.20
CA GLY A 586 -8.47 33.79 15.00
C GLY A 586 -8.18 32.69 16.00
N ILE A 587 -8.75 32.75 17.18
CA ILE A 587 -8.59 31.75 18.23
C ILE A 587 -9.84 31.77 19.12
N GLY A 588 -10.32 30.63 19.59
CA GLY A 588 -11.44 30.51 20.51
C GLY A 588 -12.26 29.24 20.31
N THR A 589 -13.36 29.13 21.08
CA THR A 589 -14.37 28.08 20.84
C THR A 589 -15.06 28.31 19.48
N PRO A 590 -15.70 27.30 18.87
CA PRO A 590 -16.41 27.47 17.58
C PRO A 590 -17.40 28.65 17.58
N ASP A 591 -18.17 28.85 18.68
CA ASP A 591 -19.16 29.94 18.79
C ASP A 591 -18.50 31.32 18.83
N GLU A 592 -17.38 31.47 19.53
CA GLU A 592 -16.59 32.70 19.57
C GLU A 592 -15.91 32.94 18.23
N PHE A 593 -15.37 31.89 17.63
CA PHE A 593 -14.62 31.95 16.37
C PHE A 593 -15.50 32.41 15.20
N ILE A 594 -16.74 31.96 15.10
CA ILE A 594 -17.69 32.32 14.02
C ILE A 594 -17.95 33.86 14.02
N GLN A 595 -17.85 34.51 15.17
CA GLN A 595 -18.02 35.97 15.31
C GLN A 595 -16.78 36.76 14.89
N ASN A 596 -15.64 36.08 14.71
CA ASN A 596 -14.41 36.68 14.22
C ASN A 596 -14.54 37.11 12.76
N GLY A 597 -13.72 38.07 12.32
CA GLY A 597 -13.68 38.59 10.95
C GLY A 597 -12.67 37.86 10.03
N SER A 598 -12.19 36.67 10.44
CA SER A 598 -11.27 35.91 9.59
C SER A 598 -11.97 35.30 8.39
N THR A 599 -11.21 35.02 7.30
CA THR A 599 -11.76 34.38 6.10
C THR A 599 -12.39 33.03 6.41
N THR A 600 -11.78 32.24 7.30
CA THR A 600 -12.32 30.95 7.74
C THR A 600 -13.65 31.12 8.48
N ALA A 601 -13.73 32.09 9.39
CA ALA A 601 -14.98 32.41 10.12
C ALA A 601 -16.11 32.88 9.19
N ASP A 602 -15.79 33.60 8.11
CA ASP A 602 -16.76 34.02 7.12
C ASP A 602 -17.41 32.84 6.39
N TYR A 603 -16.60 31.80 6.04
CA TYR A 603 -17.13 30.58 5.43
C TYR A 603 -17.92 29.72 6.43
N LEU A 604 -17.45 29.59 7.67
CA LEU A 604 -18.16 28.82 8.70
C LEU A 604 -19.51 29.44 9.08
N SER A 605 -19.57 30.77 9.15
CA SER A 605 -20.81 31.52 9.48
C SER A 605 -21.79 31.64 8.30
N GLY A 606 -21.39 31.26 7.07
CA GLY A 606 -22.18 31.46 5.86
C GLY A 606 -22.16 32.90 5.32
N ARG A 607 -21.38 33.83 5.90
CA ARG A 607 -21.19 35.18 5.32
C ARG A 607 -20.52 35.13 3.94
N ARG A 608 -19.70 34.11 3.73
CA ARG A 608 -19.17 33.73 2.40
C ARG A 608 -19.56 32.28 2.10
N ALA A 609 -19.94 32.02 0.85
CA ALA A 609 -20.26 30.69 0.37
C ALA A 609 -19.83 30.54 -1.10
N ILE A 610 -19.54 29.32 -1.53
CA ILE A 610 -19.36 28.99 -2.93
C ILE A 610 -20.75 28.94 -3.57
N ALA A 611 -21.02 29.83 -4.52
CA ALA A 611 -22.34 29.99 -5.12
C ALA A 611 -22.71 28.79 -5.99
N VAL A 612 -23.95 28.34 -5.89
CA VAL A 612 -24.53 27.33 -6.80
C VAL A 612 -24.84 28.01 -8.14
N PRO A 613 -24.42 27.41 -9.29
CA PRO A 613 -24.72 27.97 -10.61
C PRO A 613 -26.22 28.01 -10.87
N THR A 614 -26.73 29.16 -11.34
CA THR A 614 -28.14 29.32 -11.71
C THR A 614 -28.55 28.48 -12.90
N GLU A 615 -27.61 28.23 -13.83
CA GLU A 615 -27.82 27.38 -15.00
C GLU A 615 -26.69 26.35 -15.10
N ARG A 616 -27.04 25.08 -15.36
CA ARG A 616 -26.09 23.97 -15.56
C ARG A 616 -25.75 23.84 -17.05
N ARG A 617 -24.48 23.53 -17.38
CA ARG A 617 -24.06 23.29 -18.76
C ARG A 617 -24.81 22.10 -19.36
N LYS A 618 -25.35 22.29 -20.57
CA LYS A 618 -26.05 21.22 -21.31
C LYS A 618 -25.07 20.22 -21.96
N GLY A 619 -23.75 20.56 -22.03
CA GLY A 619 -22.75 19.78 -22.73
C GLY A 619 -22.93 19.78 -24.26
N ASN A 620 -22.19 18.90 -24.92
CA ASN A 620 -22.19 18.83 -26.41
C ASN A 620 -23.17 17.77 -26.98
N GLY A 621 -24.00 17.13 -26.12
CA GLY A 621 -24.96 16.09 -26.51
C GLY A 621 -24.35 14.71 -26.77
N LYS A 622 -23.03 14.56 -26.65
CA LYS A 622 -22.30 13.29 -26.86
C LYS A 622 -22.04 12.60 -25.53
N PHE A 623 -21.83 11.29 -25.60
CA PHE A 623 -21.62 10.46 -24.42
C PHE A 623 -20.45 9.49 -24.65
N LEU A 624 -19.72 9.18 -23.59
CA LEU A 624 -18.87 8.01 -23.50
C LEU A 624 -19.64 6.95 -22.67
N LEU A 625 -19.75 5.73 -23.17
CA LEU A 625 -20.57 4.69 -22.57
C LEU A 625 -19.72 3.43 -22.34
N ILE A 626 -19.58 3.00 -21.09
CA ILE A 626 -18.99 1.71 -20.69
C ILE A 626 -20.09 0.81 -20.20
N LYS A 627 -20.21 -0.40 -20.74
CA LYS A 627 -21.25 -1.36 -20.38
C LYS A 627 -20.66 -2.53 -19.60
N ASN A 628 -21.37 -2.93 -18.53
CA ASN A 628 -21.10 -4.14 -17.75
C ASN A 628 -19.68 -4.19 -17.20
N ALA A 629 -19.25 -3.16 -16.51
CA ALA A 629 -18.01 -3.18 -15.72
C ALA A 629 -18.21 -4.08 -14.48
N THR A 630 -17.29 -5.06 -14.27
CA THR A 630 -17.42 -6.12 -13.24
C THR A 630 -16.15 -6.34 -12.43
N GLY A 631 -15.21 -5.39 -12.43
CA GLY A 631 -13.98 -5.52 -11.66
C GLY A 631 -14.17 -5.28 -10.15
N HIS A 632 -13.45 -6.00 -9.33
CA HIS A 632 -13.50 -5.91 -7.87
C HIS A 632 -14.94 -6.02 -7.33
N ASN A 633 -15.44 -4.96 -6.66
CA ASN A 633 -16.80 -4.93 -6.12
C ASN A 633 -17.86 -4.43 -7.11
N LEU A 634 -17.52 -4.07 -8.35
CA LEU A 634 -18.48 -3.57 -9.34
C LEU A 634 -19.47 -4.64 -9.79
N LYS A 635 -20.75 -4.31 -9.74
CA LYS A 635 -21.87 -5.23 -10.05
C LYS A 635 -22.53 -4.90 -11.39
N ASN A 636 -21.86 -5.27 -12.51
CA ASN A 636 -22.36 -5.02 -13.87
C ASN A 636 -22.72 -3.54 -14.14
N VAL A 637 -21.84 -2.63 -13.73
CA VAL A 637 -22.07 -1.20 -13.82
C VAL A 637 -22.06 -0.74 -15.28
N THR A 638 -23.06 0.05 -15.65
CA THR A 638 -23.07 0.79 -16.94
C THR A 638 -22.85 2.25 -16.66
N LEU A 639 -21.70 2.76 -17.07
CA LEU A 639 -21.30 4.16 -16.89
C LEU A 639 -21.63 4.94 -18.15
N LYS A 640 -22.45 5.99 -18.05
CA LYS A 640 -22.77 6.93 -19.11
C LYS A 640 -22.26 8.31 -18.78
N LEU A 641 -21.19 8.75 -19.41
CA LEU A 641 -20.57 10.05 -19.18
C LEU A 641 -21.00 11.07 -20.23
N PRO A 642 -21.78 12.11 -19.87
CA PRO A 642 -22.10 13.21 -20.78
C PRO A 642 -20.86 14.10 -21.01
N LEU A 643 -20.48 14.33 -22.27
CA LEU A 643 -19.27 15.06 -22.60
C LEU A 643 -19.49 16.59 -22.64
N GLY A 644 -18.42 17.37 -22.44
CA GLY A 644 -18.43 18.82 -22.38
C GLY A 644 -19.09 19.40 -21.12
N ARG A 645 -18.91 18.73 -19.97
CA ARG A 645 -19.47 19.11 -18.66
C ARG A 645 -18.47 18.90 -17.55
N MET A 646 -18.75 19.48 -16.40
CA MET A 646 -18.12 19.16 -15.13
C MET A 646 -18.95 18.08 -14.42
N ILE A 647 -18.36 16.90 -14.18
CA ILE A 647 -19.01 15.69 -13.67
C ILE A 647 -18.36 15.29 -12.37
N SER A 648 -19.14 15.12 -11.31
CA SER A 648 -18.66 14.56 -10.05
C SER A 648 -19.04 13.08 -9.90
N ILE A 649 -18.06 12.26 -9.59
CA ILE A 649 -18.23 10.86 -9.16
C ILE A 649 -18.20 10.84 -7.64
N THR A 650 -19.30 10.45 -7.04
CA THR A 650 -19.51 10.51 -5.58
C THR A 650 -19.85 9.12 -5.02
N GLY A 651 -19.99 9.04 -3.72
CA GLY A 651 -20.36 7.81 -3.01
C GLY A 651 -19.50 7.54 -1.79
N VAL A 652 -19.97 6.69 -0.90
CA VAL A 652 -19.24 6.32 0.34
C VAL A 652 -17.88 5.72 0.06
N SER A 653 -17.01 5.73 1.08
CA SER A 653 -15.68 5.11 0.98
C SER A 653 -15.82 3.62 0.63
N GLY A 654 -14.98 3.12 -0.29
CA GLY A 654 -15.06 1.72 -0.76
C GLY A 654 -16.22 1.38 -1.69
N SER A 655 -17.05 2.36 -2.15
CA SER A 655 -18.20 2.09 -3.04
C SER A 655 -17.84 1.66 -4.47
N GLY A 656 -16.55 1.70 -4.86
CA GLY A 656 -16.07 1.27 -6.17
C GLY A 656 -15.71 2.40 -7.14
N LYS A 657 -15.63 3.67 -6.68
CA LYS A 657 -15.25 4.84 -7.51
C LYS A 657 -13.92 4.63 -8.22
N SER A 658 -12.87 4.28 -7.50
CA SER A 658 -11.52 4.07 -8.06
C SER A 658 -11.48 2.86 -9.00
N SER A 659 -12.18 1.77 -8.69
CA SER A 659 -12.31 0.61 -9.58
C SER A 659 -12.98 0.98 -10.91
N LEU A 660 -14.01 1.81 -10.89
CA LEU A 660 -14.71 2.24 -12.08
C LEU A 660 -13.89 3.23 -12.92
N ILE A 661 -13.25 4.22 -12.28
CA ILE A 661 -12.58 5.32 -12.98
C ILE A 661 -11.11 5.01 -13.25
N HIS A 662 -10.29 4.74 -12.21
CA HIS A 662 -8.83 4.56 -12.34
C HIS A 662 -8.42 3.20 -12.88
N GLU A 663 -9.23 2.16 -12.61
CA GLU A 663 -8.87 0.79 -13.00
C GLU A 663 -9.68 0.25 -14.19
N THR A 664 -10.79 0.90 -14.55
CA THR A 664 -11.59 0.53 -15.73
C THR A 664 -11.54 1.61 -16.80
N LEU A 665 -12.10 2.81 -16.54
CA LEU A 665 -12.24 3.89 -17.56
C LEU A 665 -10.87 4.39 -18.03
N PHE A 666 -10.00 4.80 -17.12
CA PHE A 666 -8.71 5.39 -17.47
C PHE A 666 -7.80 4.44 -18.27
N PRO A 667 -7.63 3.16 -17.90
CA PRO A 667 -6.85 2.21 -18.69
C PRO A 667 -7.42 1.97 -20.09
N ILE A 668 -8.76 1.93 -20.26
CA ILE A 668 -9.41 1.83 -21.58
C ILE A 668 -8.97 3.00 -22.47
N LEU A 669 -9.10 4.23 -21.97
CA LEU A 669 -8.74 5.45 -22.71
C LEU A 669 -7.24 5.55 -22.95
N ASN A 670 -6.44 5.21 -21.96
CA ASN A 670 -4.98 5.25 -22.04
C ASN A 670 -4.45 4.23 -23.06
N ARG A 671 -5.07 3.04 -23.14
CA ARG A 671 -4.78 2.05 -24.19
C ARG A 671 -5.19 2.54 -25.59
N HIS A 672 -6.32 3.20 -25.70
CA HIS A 672 -6.82 3.73 -26.99
C HIS A 672 -5.92 4.86 -27.52
N PHE A 673 -5.62 5.88 -26.70
CA PHE A 673 -4.89 7.08 -27.15
C PHE A 673 -3.36 6.91 -27.12
N TYR A 674 -2.81 6.21 -26.12
CA TYR A 674 -1.37 6.16 -25.88
C TYR A 674 -0.77 4.76 -25.98
N LYS A 675 -1.56 3.76 -26.40
CA LYS A 675 -1.13 2.35 -26.51
C LYS A 675 -0.52 1.79 -25.23
N SER A 676 -1.05 2.22 -24.07
CA SER A 676 -0.62 1.76 -22.77
C SER A 676 -0.82 0.25 -22.62
N LYS A 677 0.11 -0.41 -21.93
CA LYS A 677 0.05 -1.86 -21.64
C LYS A 677 -0.83 -2.20 -20.44
N ARG A 678 -1.27 -1.20 -19.66
CA ARG A 678 -2.11 -1.42 -18.47
C ARG A 678 -3.46 -1.98 -18.88
N GLU A 679 -3.77 -3.18 -18.42
CA GLU A 679 -5.05 -3.83 -18.67
C GLU A 679 -6.16 -3.19 -17.82
N PRO A 680 -7.32 -2.86 -18.43
CA PRO A 680 -8.50 -2.45 -17.66
C PRO A 680 -9.12 -3.63 -16.91
N LEU A 681 -9.84 -3.34 -15.84
CA LEU A 681 -10.70 -4.33 -15.20
C LEU A 681 -11.79 -4.81 -16.19
N ALA A 682 -12.39 -5.95 -15.91
CA ALA A 682 -13.35 -6.59 -16.82
C ALA A 682 -14.57 -5.70 -17.14
N PHE A 683 -14.86 -5.53 -18.42
CA PHE A 683 -16.02 -4.82 -18.96
C PHE A 683 -16.47 -5.47 -20.29
N LYS A 684 -17.67 -5.16 -20.77
CA LYS A 684 -18.20 -5.78 -22.00
C LYS A 684 -17.89 -4.94 -23.24
N THR A 685 -18.29 -3.67 -23.28
CA THR A 685 -18.11 -2.78 -24.44
C THR A 685 -17.87 -1.34 -23.98
N VAL A 686 -17.19 -0.59 -24.83
CA VAL A 686 -17.06 0.87 -24.72
C VAL A 686 -17.44 1.52 -26.05
N ASP A 687 -18.29 2.55 -25.98
CA ASP A 687 -18.78 3.32 -27.14
C ASP A 687 -18.49 4.81 -26.92
N GLY A 688 -18.22 5.58 -27.98
CA GLY A 688 -18.02 7.06 -27.92
C GLY A 688 -16.57 7.53 -27.76
N LEU A 689 -15.57 6.65 -27.94
CA LEU A 689 -14.14 6.99 -27.88
C LEU A 689 -13.75 8.03 -28.93
N GLU A 690 -14.41 8.03 -30.09
CA GLU A 690 -14.19 8.93 -31.21
C GLU A 690 -14.56 10.41 -30.89
N HIS A 691 -15.25 10.66 -29.80
CA HIS A 691 -15.62 12.00 -29.36
C HIS A 691 -14.56 12.70 -28.53
N LEU A 692 -13.53 11.97 -28.12
CA LEU A 692 -12.39 12.45 -27.35
C LEU A 692 -11.11 12.39 -28.20
N ASP A 693 -10.14 13.21 -27.87
CA ASP A 693 -8.81 13.22 -28.51
C ASP A 693 -7.68 12.83 -27.56
N LYS A 694 -7.86 13.04 -26.27
CA LYS A 694 -6.91 12.61 -25.23
C LYS A 694 -7.58 12.52 -23.86
N VAL A 695 -6.91 11.78 -22.96
CA VAL A 695 -7.25 11.69 -21.55
C VAL A 695 -6.06 12.17 -20.71
N ILE A 696 -6.34 12.92 -19.66
CA ILE A 696 -5.34 13.43 -18.72
C ILE A 696 -5.80 13.07 -17.32
N GLU A 697 -4.98 12.29 -16.61
CA GLU A 697 -5.19 11.98 -15.22
C GLU A 697 -4.35 12.94 -14.36
N VAL A 698 -4.97 13.58 -13.39
CA VAL A 698 -4.35 14.50 -12.45
C VAL A 698 -4.57 13.92 -11.05
N ASP A 699 -3.61 13.08 -10.61
CA ASP A 699 -3.59 12.41 -9.33
C ASP A 699 -2.69 13.11 -8.30
N GLN A 700 -2.74 12.69 -7.05
CA GLN A 700 -1.94 13.21 -5.94
C GLN A 700 -0.49 12.67 -5.90
N SER A 701 -0.06 11.86 -6.86
CA SER A 701 1.29 11.33 -6.90
C SER A 701 2.34 12.47 -7.05
N PRO A 702 3.51 12.34 -6.43
CA PRO A 702 4.57 13.35 -6.54
C PRO A 702 4.94 13.66 -7.98
N ILE A 703 5.26 14.93 -8.29
CA ILE A 703 5.74 15.37 -9.62
C ILE A 703 7.14 14.84 -9.97
N GLY A 704 7.77 14.10 -9.06
CA GLY A 704 9.04 13.42 -9.25
C GLY A 704 9.53 12.76 -7.97
N ARG A 705 10.37 11.74 -8.12
CA ARG A 705 10.87 10.91 -7.02
C ARG A 705 12.21 11.38 -6.44
N THR A 706 12.82 12.40 -7.02
CA THR A 706 14.16 12.88 -6.63
C THR A 706 14.12 14.34 -6.23
N PRO A 707 15.06 14.80 -5.37
CA PRO A 707 15.20 16.22 -5.02
C PRO A 707 15.48 17.16 -6.20
N ARG A 708 15.86 16.61 -7.36
CA ARG A 708 16.08 17.38 -8.60
C ARG A 708 14.81 17.76 -9.32
N SER A 709 13.69 17.08 -9.05
CA SER A 709 12.38 17.45 -9.59
C SER A 709 11.81 18.62 -8.79
N ASN A 710 11.24 19.61 -9.48
CA ASN A 710 10.64 20.80 -8.90
C ASN A 710 9.57 21.39 -9.84
N PRO A 711 8.73 22.34 -9.42
CA PRO A 711 7.70 22.96 -10.23
C PRO A 711 8.23 23.56 -11.55
N ALA A 712 9.40 24.23 -11.52
CA ALA A 712 10.00 24.83 -12.71
C ALA A 712 10.42 23.78 -13.76
N THR A 713 10.94 22.63 -13.33
CA THR A 713 11.33 21.56 -14.25
C THR A 713 10.11 20.82 -14.80
N TYR A 714 9.12 20.56 -13.95
CA TYR A 714 7.93 19.82 -14.32
C TYR A 714 7.09 20.56 -15.37
N THR A 715 6.84 21.86 -15.18
CA THR A 715 6.13 22.71 -16.14
C THR A 715 6.96 23.08 -17.37
N GLY A 716 8.21 22.62 -17.44
CA GLY A 716 9.13 22.91 -18.55
C GLY A 716 9.60 24.38 -18.64
N MET A 717 9.25 25.26 -17.67
CA MET A 717 9.70 26.65 -17.68
C MET A 717 11.21 26.77 -17.42
N PHE A 718 11.79 25.82 -16.70
CA PHE A 718 13.22 25.84 -16.43
C PHE A 718 14.08 25.77 -17.70
N SER A 719 13.59 25.12 -18.76
CA SER A 719 14.27 25.12 -20.08
C SER A 719 14.30 26.50 -20.70
N ASP A 720 13.21 27.27 -20.60
CA ASP A 720 13.14 28.64 -21.09
C ASP A 720 14.05 29.56 -20.24
N ILE A 721 14.07 29.39 -18.93
CA ILE A 721 14.96 30.13 -18.01
C ILE A 721 16.43 29.86 -18.34
N ARG A 722 16.84 28.61 -18.53
CA ARG A 722 18.21 28.25 -18.91
C ARG A 722 18.62 28.89 -20.25
N THR A 723 17.73 28.93 -21.22
CA THR A 723 17.96 29.58 -22.50
C THR A 723 18.15 31.09 -22.32
N LEU A 724 17.31 31.72 -21.51
CA LEU A 724 17.46 33.15 -21.18
C LEU A 724 18.83 33.45 -20.54
N PHE A 725 19.26 32.64 -19.57
CA PHE A 725 20.56 32.83 -18.93
C PHE A 725 21.73 32.62 -19.90
N ALA A 726 21.63 31.68 -20.84
CA ALA A 726 22.67 31.45 -21.86
C ALA A 726 22.76 32.59 -22.91
N GLU A 727 21.67 33.35 -23.09
CA GLU A 727 21.63 34.48 -23.99
C GLU A 727 22.22 35.76 -23.40
N LEU A 728 22.50 35.83 -22.11
CA LEU A 728 23.07 36.97 -21.44
C LEU A 728 24.51 37.27 -21.97
N PRO A 729 24.89 38.54 -22.04
CA PRO A 729 26.23 38.95 -22.55
C PRO A 729 27.37 38.23 -21.81
N GLU A 730 27.30 38.15 -20.49
CA GLU A 730 28.32 37.50 -19.66
C GLU A 730 28.41 35.97 -19.94
N ALA A 731 27.28 35.29 -20.13
CA ALA A 731 27.27 33.87 -20.48
C ALA A 731 27.85 33.64 -21.89
N LYS A 732 27.55 34.51 -22.85
CA LYS A 732 28.07 34.45 -24.22
C LYS A 732 29.57 34.66 -24.25
N ILE A 733 30.09 35.63 -23.49
CA ILE A 733 31.57 35.91 -23.40
C ILE A 733 32.30 34.68 -22.85
N ARG A 734 31.69 33.97 -21.89
CA ARG A 734 32.27 32.75 -21.28
C ARG A 734 31.97 31.49 -22.10
N GLY A 735 31.24 31.58 -23.20
CA GLY A 735 30.86 30.44 -24.04
C GLY A 735 29.88 29.46 -23.37
N TYR A 736 29.10 29.93 -22.40
CA TYR A 736 28.17 29.11 -21.65
C TYR A 736 26.92 28.82 -22.49
N LYS A 737 26.66 27.53 -22.69
CA LYS A 737 25.44 27.01 -23.36
C LYS A 737 24.34 26.74 -22.34
N PRO A 738 23.05 26.54 -22.74
CA PRO A 738 21.94 26.25 -21.80
C PRO A 738 22.20 25.05 -20.88
N GLY A 739 23.05 24.08 -21.30
CA GLY A 739 23.47 22.94 -20.46
C GLY A 739 24.26 23.35 -19.21
N ARG A 740 25.02 24.48 -19.26
CA ARG A 740 25.77 25.00 -18.11
C ARG A 740 24.84 25.39 -16.95
N PHE A 741 23.65 25.88 -17.27
CA PHE A 741 22.61 26.28 -16.31
C PHE A 741 21.67 25.13 -15.90
N SER A 742 22.05 23.86 -16.14
CA SER A 742 21.32 22.67 -15.73
C SER A 742 21.97 22.01 -14.53
N PHE A 743 21.24 21.81 -13.46
CA PHE A 743 21.72 21.04 -12.30
C PHE A 743 21.72 19.51 -12.56
N ASN A 744 21.20 19.04 -13.70
CA ASN A 744 21.23 17.61 -14.08
C ASN A 744 22.45 17.24 -14.94
N VAL A 745 23.17 18.23 -15.47
CA VAL A 745 24.29 18.03 -16.42
C VAL A 745 25.60 18.46 -15.77
N LYS A 746 26.67 17.67 -15.96
CA LYS A 746 28.02 18.03 -15.49
C LYS A 746 28.52 19.34 -16.11
N GLY A 747 29.34 20.07 -15.35
CA GLY A 747 29.99 21.31 -15.81
C GLY A 747 29.45 22.57 -15.13
N GLY A 748 28.17 22.70 -14.86
CA GLY A 748 27.58 23.86 -14.16
C GLY A 748 27.00 23.55 -12.79
N ARG A 749 26.72 22.29 -12.50
CA ARG A 749 26.18 21.84 -11.24
C ARG A 749 27.24 21.73 -10.15
N CYS A 750 26.80 21.73 -8.90
CA CYS A 750 27.67 21.32 -7.80
C CYS A 750 27.92 19.81 -7.93
N GLU A 751 29.16 19.40 -8.04
CA GLU A 751 29.51 17.98 -8.22
C GLU A 751 29.46 17.20 -6.91
N ASP A 752 29.53 17.85 -5.74
CA ASP A 752 29.46 17.23 -4.42
C ASP A 752 28.07 16.66 -4.11
N CYS A 753 26.99 17.42 -4.43
CA CYS A 753 25.62 16.93 -4.33
C CYS A 753 25.00 16.54 -5.68
N GLU A 754 25.82 16.52 -6.74
CA GLU A 754 25.39 16.26 -8.12
C GLU A 754 24.18 17.11 -8.58
N GLY A 755 24.06 18.33 -8.07
CA GLY A 755 22.97 19.26 -8.39
C GLY A 755 21.68 19.02 -7.60
N ALA A 756 21.67 18.13 -6.62
CA ALA A 756 20.50 17.90 -5.78
C ALA A 756 20.28 19.02 -4.75
N GLY A 757 21.35 19.73 -4.36
CA GLY A 757 21.33 20.76 -3.30
C GLY A 757 21.41 20.18 -1.89
N MET A 758 21.15 18.88 -1.73
CA MET A 758 21.22 18.15 -0.47
C MET A 758 21.84 16.77 -0.68
N LYS A 759 22.33 16.18 0.41
CA LYS A 759 22.89 14.82 0.43
C LYS A 759 21.93 13.93 1.18
N LYS A 760 21.69 12.74 0.64
CA LYS A 760 20.92 11.69 1.31
C LYS A 760 21.85 10.95 2.28
N VAL A 761 21.48 10.91 3.53
CA VAL A 761 22.10 10.05 4.55
C VAL A 761 21.19 8.85 4.75
N GLU A 762 21.63 7.67 4.31
CA GLU A 762 20.90 6.43 4.48
C GLU A 762 21.05 5.93 5.91
N MET A 763 19.93 5.69 6.57
CA MET A 763 19.88 5.13 7.90
C MET A 763 19.30 3.72 7.85
N GLU A 764 20.01 2.73 8.41
CA GLU A 764 19.61 1.32 8.34
C GLU A 764 18.25 1.01 9.01
N PHE A 765 17.89 1.75 10.08
CA PHE A 765 16.69 1.50 10.90
C PHE A 765 15.70 2.67 10.95
N LEU A 766 16.02 3.81 10.37
CA LEU A 766 15.21 5.03 10.36
C LEU A 766 14.98 5.49 8.91
N PRO A 767 13.98 6.36 8.66
CA PRO A 767 13.82 6.99 7.34
C PRO A 767 15.09 7.75 6.94
N ASP A 768 15.41 7.72 5.65
CA ASP A 768 16.55 8.47 5.10
C ASP A 768 16.43 9.97 5.40
N VAL A 769 17.52 10.58 5.85
CA VAL A 769 17.58 12.01 6.15
C VAL A 769 18.26 12.75 5.01
N HIS A 770 17.70 13.90 4.63
CA HIS A 770 18.27 14.79 3.63
C HIS A 770 18.94 16.00 4.31
N VAL A 771 20.27 16.12 4.20
CA VAL A 771 21.04 17.21 4.78
C VAL A 771 21.49 18.16 3.67
N LEU A 772 21.46 19.48 3.93
CA LEU A 772 21.94 20.48 2.98
C LEU A 772 23.39 20.22 2.57
N CYS A 773 23.70 20.37 1.30
CA CYS A 773 25.05 20.23 0.81
C CYS A 773 25.94 21.37 1.33
N GLU A 774 27.00 21.06 2.08
CA GLU A 774 27.91 22.04 2.67
C GLU A 774 28.61 22.88 1.62
N THR A 775 28.96 22.29 0.47
CA THR A 775 29.70 22.96 -0.62
C THR A 775 28.87 24.03 -1.31
N CYS A 776 27.63 23.72 -1.70
CA CYS A 776 26.79 24.68 -2.41
C CYS A 776 25.71 25.33 -1.52
N LYS A 777 25.56 24.91 -0.28
CA LYS A 777 24.56 25.42 0.68
C LYS A 777 23.16 25.47 0.07
N GLY A 778 22.73 24.38 -0.56
CA GLY A 778 21.42 24.25 -1.21
C GLY A 778 21.34 24.86 -2.63
N LYS A 779 22.31 25.63 -3.09
CA LYS A 779 22.23 26.38 -4.37
C LYS A 779 22.32 25.53 -5.64
N ARG A 780 22.67 24.24 -5.55
CA ARG A 780 22.71 23.25 -6.65
C ARG A 780 23.76 23.48 -7.73
N PHE A 781 24.34 24.66 -7.87
CA PHE A 781 25.30 25.03 -8.90
C PHE A 781 26.67 25.34 -8.33
N ASN A 782 27.68 25.27 -9.18
CA ASN A 782 29.02 25.74 -8.84
C ASN A 782 29.12 27.29 -8.84
N ARG A 783 30.16 27.82 -8.19
CA ARG A 783 30.34 29.27 -7.99
C ARG A 783 30.35 30.04 -9.33
N GLU A 784 31.04 29.53 -10.33
CA GLU A 784 31.19 30.19 -11.64
C GLU A 784 29.83 30.34 -12.36
N THR A 785 28.95 29.35 -12.29
CA THR A 785 27.61 29.43 -12.88
C THR A 785 26.76 30.47 -12.16
N LEU A 786 26.91 30.62 -10.84
CA LEU A 786 26.17 31.59 -10.02
C LEU A 786 26.60 33.05 -10.22
N GLU A 787 27.77 33.29 -10.85
CA GLU A 787 28.21 34.62 -11.17
C GLU A 787 27.38 35.26 -12.28
N VAL A 788 26.83 34.48 -13.21
CA VAL A 788 25.95 34.99 -14.29
C VAL A 788 24.59 35.42 -13.69
N ARG A 789 24.22 36.68 -13.91
CA ARG A 789 23.06 37.28 -13.29
C ARG A 789 22.13 37.95 -14.32
N PHE A 790 20.80 37.67 -14.17
CA PHE A 790 19.75 38.37 -14.87
C PHE A 790 19.01 39.28 -13.88
N LYS A 791 18.92 40.57 -14.17
CA LYS A 791 18.37 41.59 -13.25
C LYS A 791 18.92 41.46 -11.80
N GLY A 792 20.27 41.21 -11.68
CA GLY A 792 20.94 41.08 -10.40
C GLY A 792 20.78 39.74 -9.67
N LYS A 793 19.99 38.79 -10.19
CA LYS A 793 19.73 37.46 -9.61
C LYS A 793 20.45 36.36 -10.37
N SER A 794 21.05 35.43 -9.65
CA SER A 794 21.63 34.20 -10.18
C SER A 794 20.52 33.18 -10.51
N ILE A 795 20.86 32.11 -11.23
CA ILE A 795 19.89 31.04 -11.53
C ILE A 795 19.40 30.31 -10.27
N ALA A 796 20.21 30.21 -9.22
CA ALA A 796 19.78 29.68 -7.93
C ALA A 796 18.79 30.62 -7.25
N ASP A 797 19.09 31.94 -7.22
CA ASP A 797 18.18 32.94 -6.62
C ASP A 797 16.82 32.93 -7.35
N VAL A 798 16.79 32.62 -8.67
CA VAL A 798 15.53 32.47 -9.42
C VAL A 798 14.74 31.23 -9.00
N LEU A 799 15.44 30.12 -8.72
CA LEU A 799 14.77 28.91 -8.20
C LEU A 799 14.21 29.10 -6.79
N ASP A 800 14.83 29.98 -5.99
CA ASP A 800 14.39 30.30 -4.63
C ASP A 800 13.24 31.32 -4.59
N MET A 801 12.92 31.96 -5.74
CA MET A 801 11.76 32.85 -5.85
C MET A 801 10.45 32.09 -5.70
N THR A 802 9.48 32.69 -5.01
CA THR A 802 8.10 32.22 -5.06
C THR A 802 7.51 32.44 -6.46
N VAL A 803 6.45 31.70 -6.80
CA VAL A 803 5.70 31.88 -8.05
C VAL A 803 5.24 33.34 -8.19
N GLU A 804 4.73 33.95 -7.11
CA GLU A 804 4.31 35.34 -7.06
C GLU A 804 5.46 36.32 -7.38
N GLN A 805 6.63 36.15 -6.76
CA GLN A 805 7.83 36.92 -7.08
C GLN A 805 8.30 36.71 -8.52
N GLY A 806 8.17 35.47 -9.02
CA GLY A 806 8.48 35.14 -10.41
C GLY A 806 7.61 35.86 -11.43
N LEU A 807 6.34 36.12 -11.14
CA LEU A 807 5.44 36.90 -12.02
C LEU A 807 5.96 38.32 -12.22
N GLU A 808 6.37 39.00 -11.17
CA GLU A 808 6.92 40.35 -11.24
C GLU A 808 8.29 40.34 -11.94
N PHE A 809 9.16 39.39 -11.61
CA PHE A 809 10.51 39.31 -12.13
C PHE A 809 10.56 39.03 -13.63
N PHE A 810 9.71 38.11 -14.12
CA PHE A 810 9.65 37.71 -15.53
C PHE A 810 8.55 38.41 -16.33
N ALA A 811 8.02 39.55 -15.89
CA ALA A 811 6.98 40.31 -16.57
C ALA A 811 7.29 40.60 -18.04
N SER A 812 8.58 40.79 -18.41
CA SER A 812 9.07 41.03 -19.79
C SER A 812 9.37 39.74 -20.57
N GLN A 813 9.10 38.56 -20.07
CA GLN A 813 9.44 37.25 -20.66
C GLN A 813 8.16 36.42 -20.91
N PRO A 814 7.42 36.61 -22.03
CA PRO A 814 6.08 36.04 -22.21
C PRO A 814 5.99 34.52 -22.14
N LYS A 815 7.04 33.79 -22.60
CA LYS A 815 7.09 32.33 -22.56
C LYS A 815 7.17 31.79 -21.13
N ILE A 816 7.99 32.42 -20.28
CA ILE A 816 8.17 32.07 -18.89
C ILE A 816 6.95 32.55 -18.10
N LEU A 817 6.53 33.81 -18.29
CA LEU A 817 5.42 34.43 -17.61
C LEU A 817 4.13 33.61 -17.72
N ARG A 818 3.79 33.12 -18.92
CA ARG A 818 2.60 32.29 -19.12
C ARG A 818 2.58 31.07 -18.25
N LYS A 819 3.71 30.37 -18.06
CA LYS A 819 3.80 29.16 -17.27
C LYS A 819 3.76 29.46 -15.75
N ILE A 820 4.35 30.59 -15.35
CA ILE A 820 4.28 31.05 -13.96
C ILE A 820 2.84 31.46 -13.62
N GLN A 821 2.15 32.17 -14.56
CA GLN A 821 0.77 32.58 -14.39
C GLN A 821 -0.16 31.40 -14.14
N THR A 822 -0.02 30.28 -14.86
CA THR A 822 -0.85 29.09 -14.63
C THR A 822 -0.63 28.49 -13.25
N LEU A 823 0.60 28.54 -12.69
CA LEU A 823 0.86 28.11 -11.30
C LEU A 823 0.17 29.04 -10.29
N ASN A 824 0.18 30.34 -10.55
CA ASN A 824 -0.50 31.31 -9.69
C ASN A 824 -2.03 31.15 -9.76
N ASP A 825 -2.58 30.93 -10.97
CA ASP A 825 -4.02 30.75 -11.20
C ASP A 825 -4.60 29.54 -10.46
N VAL A 826 -3.81 28.49 -10.25
CA VAL A 826 -4.21 27.32 -9.44
C VAL A 826 -3.95 27.51 -7.93
N GLY A 827 -3.63 28.74 -7.47
CA GLY A 827 -3.43 29.04 -6.06
C GLY A 827 -2.08 28.61 -5.47
N LEU A 828 -1.03 28.47 -6.32
CA LEU A 828 0.31 28.08 -5.89
C LEU A 828 1.30 29.27 -5.88
N GLY A 829 0.81 30.51 -5.66
CA GLY A 829 1.62 31.73 -5.62
C GLY A 829 2.74 31.70 -4.59
N TYR A 830 2.54 30.98 -3.50
CA TYR A 830 3.43 30.92 -2.35
C TYR A 830 4.59 29.92 -2.46
N ILE A 831 4.48 28.86 -3.31
CA ILE A 831 5.56 27.87 -3.46
C ILE A 831 6.76 28.46 -4.21
N THR A 832 7.98 27.95 -3.94
CA THR A 832 9.14 28.37 -4.70
C THR A 832 9.26 27.62 -6.02
N LEU A 833 9.80 28.28 -7.06
CA LEU A 833 9.97 27.67 -8.38
C LEU A 833 10.85 26.42 -8.34
N GLY A 834 11.84 26.41 -7.45
CA GLY A 834 12.79 25.32 -7.25
C GLY A 834 12.46 24.38 -6.09
N GLN A 835 11.28 24.46 -5.49
CA GLN A 835 10.86 23.62 -4.36
C GLN A 835 10.97 22.13 -4.72
N HIS A 836 11.56 21.33 -3.84
CA HIS A 836 11.75 19.91 -4.09
C HIS A 836 10.40 19.19 -4.21
N ALA A 837 10.28 18.32 -5.21
CA ALA A 837 9.05 17.52 -5.41
C ALA A 837 8.64 16.70 -4.18
N THR A 838 9.63 16.27 -3.39
CA THR A 838 9.42 15.47 -2.18
C THR A 838 8.87 16.27 -0.99
N THR A 839 8.96 17.61 -1.03
CA THR A 839 8.45 18.49 0.03
C THR A 839 7.07 19.04 -0.28
N LEU A 840 6.57 18.84 -1.50
CA LEU A 840 5.20 19.23 -1.86
C LEU A 840 4.18 18.28 -1.23
N SER A 841 3.07 18.85 -0.77
CA SER A 841 1.89 18.05 -0.40
C SER A 841 1.26 17.38 -1.62
N GLY A 842 0.43 16.35 -1.41
CA GLY A 842 -0.30 15.69 -2.51
C GLY A 842 -1.14 16.66 -3.34
N GLY A 843 -1.87 17.57 -2.68
CA GLY A 843 -2.68 18.60 -3.33
C GLY A 843 -1.85 19.65 -4.09
N GLU A 844 -0.68 20.05 -3.56
CA GLU A 844 0.24 20.94 -4.28
C GLU A 844 0.80 20.28 -5.53
N ALA A 845 1.25 19.03 -5.43
CA ALA A 845 1.74 18.25 -6.57
C ALA A 845 0.67 18.12 -7.67
N GLN A 846 -0.58 17.85 -7.28
CA GLN A 846 -1.72 17.76 -8.19
C GLN A 846 -1.99 19.09 -8.89
N ARG A 847 -1.96 20.21 -8.17
CA ARG A 847 -2.14 21.56 -8.75
C ARG A 847 -1.00 21.95 -9.69
N VAL A 848 0.24 21.54 -9.42
CA VAL A 848 1.37 21.72 -10.37
C VAL A 848 1.11 20.97 -11.68
N LYS A 849 0.61 19.72 -11.61
CA LYS A 849 0.21 18.94 -12.80
C LYS A 849 -0.90 19.64 -13.58
N LEU A 850 -1.91 20.12 -12.88
CA LEU A 850 -3.01 20.88 -13.49
C LEU A 850 -2.49 22.14 -14.19
N ALA A 851 -1.60 22.90 -13.55
CA ALA A 851 -0.99 24.12 -14.13
C ALA A 851 -0.20 23.82 -15.42
N GLU A 852 0.53 22.70 -15.47
CA GLU A 852 1.23 22.27 -16.69
C GLU A 852 0.23 22.04 -17.82
N GLU A 853 -0.84 21.30 -17.58
CA GLU A 853 -1.87 21.04 -18.61
C GLU A 853 -2.60 22.31 -19.08
N LEU A 854 -2.91 23.22 -18.15
CA LEU A 854 -3.48 24.53 -18.48
C LEU A 854 -2.57 25.40 -19.36
N SER A 855 -1.25 25.22 -19.25
CA SER A 855 -0.26 25.94 -20.07
C SER A 855 -0.22 25.46 -21.53
N LYS A 856 -0.76 24.27 -21.84
CA LYS A 856 -0.77 23.66 -23.18
C LYS A 856 -1.93 24.20 -24.04
N LYS A 857 -1.82 23.96 -25.33
CA LYS A 857 -2.93 24.33 -26.27
C LYS A 857 -4.09 23.35 -26.09
N ASP A 858 -5.25 23.90 -25.90
CA ASP A 858 -6.48 23.16 -25.66
C ASP A 858 -7.21 22.83 -26.98
N THR A 859 -7.85 21.68 -27.05
CA THR A 859 -8.62 21.20 -28.22
C THR A 859 -10.13 21.23 -28.01
N GLY A 860 -10.59 21.37 -26.75
CA GLY A 860 -12.02 21.31 -26.40
C GLY A 860 -12.61 19.90 -26.44
N LYS A 861 -11.79 18.84 -26.60
CA LYS A 861 -12.22 17.42 -26.63
C LYS A 861 -11.43 16.54 -25.63
N THR A 862 -10.80 17.16 -24.66
CA THR A 862 -10.01 16.44 -23.65
C THR A 862 -10.89 16.00 -22.50
N LEU A 863 -10.67 14.76 -22.03
CA LEU A 863 -11.20 14.30 -20.74
C LEU A 863 -10.13 14.46 -19.66
N TYR A 864 -10.40 15.35 -18.71
CA TYR A 864 -9.60 15.48 -17.49
C TYR A 864 -10.23 14.62 -16.41
N ILE A 865 -9.41 13.79 -15.74
CA ILE A 865 -9.80 12.98 -14.58
C ILE A 865 -9.01 13.50 -13.38
N LEU A 866 -9.71 14.03 -12.39
CA LEU A 866 -9.13 14.56 -11.16
C LEU A 866 -9.58 13.68 -9.96
N ASP A 867 -8.63 13.28 -9.13
CA ASP A 867 -8.88 12.47 -7.95
C ASP A 867 -8.75 13.34 -6.70
N GLU A 868 -9.87 13.60 -6.03
CA GLU A 868 -10.00 14.41 -4.81
C GLU A 868 -9.18 15.72 -4.85
N PRO A 869 -9.40 16.60 -5.84
CA PRO A 869 -8.57 17.78 -6.03
C PRO A 869 -8.69 18.83 -4.93
N THR A 870 -9.66 18.72 -4.02
CA THR A 870 -9.84 19.62 -2.87
C THR A 870 -9.05 19.21 -1.64
N THR A 871 -8.32 18.11 -1.69
CA THR A 871 -7.50 17.61 -0.59
C THR A 871 -6.52 18.67 -0.09
N GLY A 872 -6.55 18.97 1.20
CA GLY A 872 -5.69 19.97 1.84
C GLY A 872 -5.97 21.42 1.47
N LEU A 873 -7.15 21.71 0.91
CA LEU A 873 -7.55 23.05 0.48
C LEU A 873 -8.50 23.70 1.48
N HIS A 874 -8.20 24.95 1.80
CA HIS A 874 -9.14 25.83 2.46
C HIS A 874 -10.31 26.23 1.51
N PHE A 875 -11.46 26.61 2.03
CA PHE A 875 -12.65 27.02 1.26
C PHE A 875 -12.34 28.05 0.16
N GLN A 876 -11.49 29.03 0.43
CA GLN A 876 -11.07 30.02 -0.53
C GLN A 876 -10.26 29.42 -1.68
N ASP A 877 -9.38 28.46 -1.38
CA ASP A 877 -8.57 27.76 -2.40
C ASP A 877 -9.47 26.87 -3.26
N ILE A 878 -10.53 26.28 -2.67
CA ILE A 878 -11.55 25.50 -3.39
C ILE A 878 -12.30 26.39 -4.38
N ALA A 879 -12.68 27.59 -3.96
CA ALA A 879 -13.35 28.54 -4.86
C ALA A 879 -12.47 28.87 -6.07
N HIS A 880 -11.18 29.17 -5.86
CA HIS A 880 -10.22 29.43 -6.96
C HIS A 880 -10.03 28.21 -7.86
N LEU A 881 -9.94 26.99 -7.31
CA LEU A 881 -9.84 25.76 -8.10
C LEU A 881 -11.09 25.56 -8.97
N LEU A 882 -12.28 25.77 -8.41
CA LEU A 882 -13.54 25.66 -9.16
C LEU A 882 -13.62 26.65 -10.33
N ASP A 883 -13.11 27.88 -10.17
CA ASP A 883 -13.02 28.85 -11.26
C ASP A 883 -12.14 28.32 -12.41
N VAL A 884 -11.04 27.67 -12.08
CA VAL A 884 -10.13 27.07 -13.07
C VAL A 884 -10.80 25.89 -13.79
N LEU A 885 -11.46 25.00 -13.05
CA LEU A 885 -12.15 23.83 -13.60
C LEU A 885 -13.34 24.23 -14.48
N ASN A 886 -14.07 25.26 -14.06
CA ASN A 886 -15.15 25.85 -14.86
C ASN A 886 -14.63 26.41 -16.19
N LYS A 887 -13.52 27.16 -16.19
CA LYS A 887 -12.88 27.66 -17.44
C LYS A 887 -12.45 26.51 -18.36
N LEU A 888 -12.02 25.35 -17.83
CA LEU A 888 -11.72 24.17 -18.66
C LEU A 888 -13.00 23.59 -19.30
N ALA A 889 -14.06 23.45 -18.53
CA ALA A 889 -15.34 22.94 -19.03
C ALA A 889 -15.99 23.89 -20.05
N ASP A 890 -15.87 25.21 -19.82
CA ASP A 890 -16.39 26.26 -20.74
C ASP A 890 -15.73 26.22 -22.13
N LYS A 891 -14.50 25.70 -22.21
CA LYS A 891 -13.81 25.49 -23.51
C LYS A 891 -14.28 24.23 -24.25
N GLY A 892 -15.25 23.49 -23.71
CA GLY A 892 -15.83 22.28 -24.31
C GLY A 892 -15.23 20.97 -23.80
N ASN A 893 -14.24 21.02 -22.91
CA ASN A 893 -13.64 19.81 -22.32
C ASN A 893 -14.60 19.12 -21.34
N THR A 894 -14.36 17.85 -21.10
CA THR A 894 -15.03 17.10 -20.04
C THR A 894 -14.12 17.06 -18.82
N VAL A 895 -14.64 17.49 -17.68
CA VAL A 895 -13.92 17.48 -16.40
C VAL A 895 -14.62 16.48 -15.47
N LEU A 896 -13.98 15.35 -15.23
CA LEU A 896 -14.45 14.27 -14.34
C LEU A 896 -13.71 14.36 -13.02
N ILE A 897 -14.44 14.54 -11.94
CA ILE A 897 -13.89 14.75 -10.60
C ILE A 897 -14.41 13.64 -9.68
N ILE A 898 -13.51 12.88 -9.05
CA ILE A 898 -13.87 12.01 -7.93
C ILE A 898 -13.81 12.87 -6.69
N GLU A 899 -14.94 13.04 -5.98
CA GLU A 899 -15.01 13.99 -4.88
C GLU A 899 -16.02 13.60 -3.78
N HIS A 900 -15.69 14.08 -2.57
CA HIS A 900 -16.54 14.00 -1.39
C HIS A 900 -16.96 15.37 -0.86
N ASN A 901 -16.25 16.42 -1.27
CA ASN A 901 -16.53 17.80 -0.87
C ASN A 901 -17.84 18.29 -1.48
N LEU A 902 -18.81 18.69 -0.63
CA LEU A 902 -20.13 19.11 -1.05
C LEU A 902 -20.11 20.41 -1.85
N ASP A 903 -19.15 21.31 -1.60
CA ASP A 903 -18.99 22.55 -2.35
C ASP A 903 -18.66 22.31 -3.83
N VAL A 904 -17.85 21.28 -4.13
CA VAL A 904 -17.58 20.87 -5.50
C VAL A 904 -18.78 20.16 -6.12
N ILE A 905 -19.42 19.26 -5.36
CA ILE A 905 -20.55 18.47 -5.85
C ILE A 905 -21.73 19.38 -6.21
N LYS A 906 -22.05 20.40 -5.36
CA LYS A 906 -23.16 21.33 -5.62
C LYS A 906 -22.95 22.21 -6.86
N VAL A 907 -21.71 22.46 -7.25
CA VAL A 907 -21.34 23.29 -8.42
C VAL A 907 -21.28 22.46 -9.72
N SER A 908 -21.15 21.14 -9.65
CA SER A 908 -21.03 20.25 -10.81
C SER A 908 -22.27 20.26 -11.70
N ASP A 909 -22.08 20.08 -13.02
CA ASP A 909 -23.20 20.01 -13.99
C ASP A 909 -23.92 18.66 -13.93
N HIS A 910 -23.21 17.61 -13.54
CA HIS A 910 -23.72 16.24 -13.46
C HIS A 910 -23.05 15.47 -12.33
N VAL A 911 -23.80 14.65 -11.62
CA VAL A 911 -23.31 13.84 -10.53
C VAL A 911 -23.66 12.38 -10.79
N ILE A 912 -22.73 11.48 -10.53
CA ILE A 912 -22.91 10.02 -10.58
C ILE A 912 -22.53 9.47 -9.21
N ASP A 913 -23.50 8.96 -8.47
CA ASP A 913 -23.33 8.48 -7.10
C ASP A 913 -23.28 6.96 -7.04
N LEU A 914 -22.17 6.43 -6.50
CA LEU A 914 -21.94 4.99 -6.33
C LEU A 914 -22.22 4.54 -4.90
N GLY A 915 -22.82 3.37 -4.75
CA GLY A 915 -23.14 2.81 -3.44
C GLY A 915 -23.85 1.46 -3.56
N PRO A 916 -24.80 1.17 -2.62
CA PRO A 916 -25.22 2.02 -1.48
C PRO A 916 -24.18 2.10 -0.35
N GLU A 917 -23.36 1.03 -0.16
CA GLU A 917 -22.35 0.89 0.89
C GLU A 917 -20.95 0.68 0.29
N GLY A 918 -19.95 0.50 1.15
CA GLY A 918 -18.59 0.10 0.76
C GLY A 918 -18.44 -1.42 0.55
N GLY A 919 -17.32 -1.86 -0.01
CA GLY A 919 -16.95 -3.25 -0.17
C GLY A 919 -17.97 -4.07 -0.98
N ASN A 920 -18.25 -5.29 -0.54
CA ASN A 920 -19.16 -6.23 -1.23
C ASN A 920 -20.61 -5.73 -1.32
N LYS A 921 -21.02 -4.80 -0.46
CA LYS A 921 -22.36 -4.19 -0.48
C LYS A 921 -22.49 -3.00 -1.42
N GLY A 922 -21.35 -2.50 -1.94
CA GLY A 922 -21.28 -1.41 -2.91
C GLY A 922 -21.32 -1.84 -4.37
N GLY A 923 -20.69 -1.05 -5.23
CA GLY A 923 -20.44 -1.38 -6.63
C GLY A 923 -21.61 -1.17 -7.58
N GLN A 924 -22.53 -0.27 -7.27
CA GLN A 924 -23.67 0.08 -8.12
C GLN A 924 -23.79 1.60 -8.26
N ILE A 925 -24.32 2.10 -9.39
CA ILE A 925 -24.76 3.48 -9.52
C ILE A 925 -26.16 3.58 -8.92
N ILE A 926 -26.31 4.39 -7.86
CA ILE A 926 -27.58 4.54 -7.14
C ILE A 926 -28.34 5.79 -7.53
N ALA A 927 -27.62 6.82 -8.01
CA ALA A 927 -28.23 8.04 -8.51
C ALA A 927 -27.36 8.67 -9.61
N GLU A 928 -28.00 9.28 -10.63
CA GLU A 928 -27.33 10.07 -11.64
C GLU A 928 -28.19 11.26 -12.11
N GLY A 929 -27.58 12.37 -12.38
CA GLY A 929 -28.26 13.58 -12.87
C GLY A 929 -27.64 14.87 -12.37
N THR A 930 -28.41 15.95 -12.37
CA THR A 930 -27.95 17.20 -11.74
C THR A 930 -27.89 17.05 -10.23
N PRO A 931 -27.10 17.88 -9.52
CA PRO A 931 -27.04 17.85 -8.06
C PRO A 931 -28.41 17.87 -7.39
N GLU A 932 -29.35 18.68 -7.89
CA GLU A 932 -30.73 18.78 -7.38
C GLU A 932 -31.47 17.43 -7.52
N LYS A 933 -31.31 16.76 -8.66
CA LYS A 933 -31.94 15.45 -8.89
C LYS A 933 -31.36 14.36 -7.98
N VAL A 934 -30.05 14.38 -7.74
CA VAL A 934 -29.38 13.45 -6.85
C VAL A 934 -29.78 13.70 -5.38
N ALA A 935 -29.98 14.95 -4.99
CA ALA A 935 -30.48 15.33 -3.66
C ALA A 935 -31.89 14.77 -3.34
N GLU A 936 -32.69 14.45 -4.36
CA GLU A 936 -34.02 13.82 -4.21
C GLU A 936 -33.97 12.28 -4.25
N ALA A 937 -32.82 11.68 -4.58
CA ALA A 937 -32.71 10.24 -4.76
C ALA A 937 -32.79 9.48 -3.43
N LYS A 938 -33.75 8.57 -3.32
CA LYS A 938 -33.88 7.69 -2.15
C LYS A 938 -32.72 6.69 -2.12
N GLY A 939 -32.06 6.60 -0.96
CA GLY A 939 -30.95 5.65 -0.74
C GLY A 939 -29.55 6.20 -1.05
N SER A 940 -29.43 7.45 -1.55
CA SER A 940 -28.17 8.13 -1.72
C SER A 940 -27.77 8.85 -0.44
N TYR A 941 -26.64 8.46 0.17
CA TYR A 941 -26.07 9.21 1.31
C TYR A 941 -25.57 10.58 0.84
N THR A 942 -24.88 10.65 -0.30
CA THR A 942 -24.48 11.92 -0.91
C THR A 942 -25.67 12.83 -1.14
N GLY A 943 -26.78 12.31 -1.68
CA GLY A 943 -28.00 13.05 -1.90
C GLY A 943 -28.59 13.64 -0.63
N LYS A 944 -28.55 12.91 0.48
CA LYS A 944 -29.03 13.39 1.79
C LYS A 944 -28.27 14.62 2.27
N PHE A 945 -26.93 14.59 2.26
CA PHE A 945 -26.10 15.73 2.68
C PHE A 945 -26.16 16.90 1.67
N LEU A 946 -26.20 16.58 0.37
CA LEU A 946 -26.31 17.57 -0.69
C LEU A 946 -27.62 18.37 -0.60
N LYS A 947 -28.71 17.70 -0.20
CA LYS A 947 -30.00 18.39 0.02
C LYS A 947 -29.91 19.45 1.11
N MET A 948 -29.24 19.16 2.22
CA MET A 948 -29.02 20.12 3.31
C MET A 948 -28.18 21.31 2.83
N GLU A 949 -27.13 21.05 2.07
CA GLU A 949 -26.22 22.07 1.56
C GLU A 949 -26.90 22.99 0.52
N LEU A 950 -27.72 22.44 -0.39
CA LEU A 950 -28.47 23.21 -1.40
C LEU A 950 -29.60 24.07 -0.78
N GLN A 951 -30.11 23.71 0.40
CA GLN A 951 -31.10 24.52 1.14
C GLN A 951 -30.45 25.64 1.96
N ALA A 952 -29.18 25.46 2.35
CA ALA A 952 -28.43 26.46 3.10
C ALA A 952 -27.72 27.49 2.21
N SER A 953 -27.53 27.17 0.92
CA SER A 953 -26.95 28.05 -0.11
C SER A 953 -28.01 28.88 -0.82
#